data_ffffc227fc0ba2676c2a76c9be874f42
#
_entry.id   ffffc227fc0ba2676c2a76c9be874f42
#
_cell.length_a   1.000
_cell.length_b   1.000
_cell.length_c   1.000
_cell.angle_alpha   90.00
_cell.angle_beta   90.00
_cell.angle_gamma   90.00
#
_symmetry.space_group_name_H-M   'P 1'
#
loop_
_entity.id
_entity.type
_entity.pdbx_description
1 polymer ?
#
loop_
_entity_poly.entity_id
_entity_poly.type
_entity_poly.pdbx_seq_one_letter_code
_entity_poly.pdbx_strand_id
1 'polypeptide(L)'
;MTAQPKKRSVVDSGEGGLGLGIAAFIANGEDLGPIIRHSFESGKPEALMHNLRSIVKKKEVEIEELCRLHYEEFILAVDELRGVLVDADELKSMLSGENSHLQEVATALLLKLDELLELYAVKKNVGEAITTLKICVKVVSLCMTCNNYIVEAKFHPALKTLDLIQKGYLQNIPLKLLKKVVRRQIPLIKLHIEKKVCSEFNDWLVLIRRMAKQIGQVSISQASLARQKDEEMRARQREAEGHSHAGPDEHLYTLDLENTEEESALDFDLTPVYRAHHMHICLGIGEKFKDYYYKNRLMQLNLDMQISTSQSFLESHQPFLAQVAGFFIVEERVLRTADGLLSESQVETTWETAIAKITSILEEQFSRMRTASHFLLIKDYVTLLGAAVKKYGYQITQLIEVLEKSRDKYHQLLLLECRKQIDDIFTNDSYEQMIIKKEYEYNMNVTAFHLEPDGAIPDFPYVAPFSASVPDVCRIVRSFIEDSVSYLSYGGLMNIYDVVKAYLDRLLIEVLNDSLLNMIYARSLAMSQMMQLAGNISVLEQACDMYLLHSAQLCGIPNRIAERCHSGLTARAVLKASQNAVYNALINLVNSKVDEFMVLLDNVNWIAEEAPDNANDYMNEVLIYLETLVSTAQEILPLEALYKVVSGAMSHISDSIMTALLNDGVKRFTVNAVLGIDIDLKMLEAFADEKFDSTGLSVLGKETTFRDRLVEIRQLVNLLLSSQPENFMNPVIRQRNYGSLDYKKVAIVCDKYKDSADSLFGSLSNRNTKQNARKRSMDVLKRRLKDFS
;
A
#
# COMPACT_ATOMS: atom_id res chain seq x y z
N MET A 1 -46.91 -0.24 -1.68
CA MET A 1 -47.55 0.73 -0.75
C MET A 1 -46.45 1.67 -0.29
N THR A 2 -46.52 2.88 -0.77
CA THR A 2 -45.64 4.02 -0.54
C THR A 2 -45.81 4.58 0.87
N ALA A 3 -44.74 4.82 1.57
CA ALA A 3 -44.74 5.70 2.74
C ALA A 3 -43.53 6.64 2.67
N GLN A 4 -43.83 7.90 2.37
CA GLN A 4 -42.91 9.04 2.53
C GLN A 4 -42.74 9.34 4.03
N PRO A 5 -41.58 9.79 4.47
CA PRO A 5 -41.48 10.47 5.76
C PRO A 5 -41.51 11.98 5.63
N LYS A 6 -42.29 12.56 6.53
CA LYS A 6 -42.57 13.97 6.73
C LYS A 6 -41.31 14.78 7.02
N LYS A 7 -41.22 15.95 6.42
CA LYS A 7 -40.42 17.10 6.81
C LYS A 7 -40.76 17.54 8.24
N ARG A 8 -39.74 17.70 9.06
CA ARG A 8 -39.80 18.59 10.23
C ARG A 8 -38.69 19.65 10.10
N SER A 9 -39.14 20.85 9.92
CA SER A 9 -38.40 22.08 10.07
C SER A 9 -38.08 22.29 11.56
N VAL A 10 -36.81 22.54 11.87
CA VAL A 10 -36.44 23.31 13.06
C VAL A 10 -35.37 24.30 12.61
N VAL A 11 -35.73 25.55 12.71
CA VAL A 11 -34.82 26.71 12.71
C VAL A 11 -34.20 26.76 14.09
N ASP A 12 -32.88 26.81 14.18
CA ASP A 12 -32.23 27.90 14.91
C ASP A 12 -30.69 27.89 14.76
N SER A 13 -30.25 29.11 14.52
CA SER A 13 -29.04 29.84 14.96
C SER A 13 -27.67 29.21 14.87
N GLY A 14 -26.88 29.77 13.97
CA GLY A 14 -25.55 30.29 14.27
C GLY A 14 -24.45 29.28 14.59
N GLU A 15 -23.92 28.68 13.56
CA GLU A 15 -22.56 28.16 13.36
C GLU A 15 -22.49 27.01 12.33
N GLY A 16 -23.65 26.55 11.85
CA GLY A 16 -23.77 25.44 10.88
C GLY A 16 -23.57 25.83 9.40
N GLY A 17 -23.45 27.11 9.08
CA GLY A 17 -23.46 27.57 7.69
C GLY A 17 -22.21 27.22 6.88
N LEU A 18 -21.06 27.13 7.51
CA LEU A 18 -19.81 26.80 6.81
C LEU A 18 -19.70 25.30 6.47
N GLY A 19 -20.23 24.43 7.29
CA GLY A 19 -20.14 22.98 7.07
C GLY A 19 -21.03 22.47 5.92
N LEU A 20 -22.21 23.07 5.76
CA LEU A 20 -23.13 22.71 4.67
C LEU A 20 -22.63 23.25 3.32
N GLY A 21 -22.01 24.43 3.31
CA GLY A 21 -21.39 24.98 2.09
C GLY A 21 -20.23 24.12 1.60
N ILE A 22 -19.35 23.74 2.48
CA ILE A 22 -18.17 22.92 2.14
C ILE A 22 -18.57 21.52 1.63
N ALA A 23 -19.58 20.91 2.23
CA ALA A 23 -20.09 19.60 1.78
C ALA A 23 -20.69 19.66 0.37
N ALA A 24 -21.36 20.75 0.01
CA ALA A 24 -21.89 20.97 -1.32
C ALA A 24 -20.79 21.20 -2.37
N PHE A 25 -19.73 21.93 -2.03
CA PHE A 25 -18.56 22.15 -2.90
C PHE A 25 -17.80 20.85 -3.17
N ILE A 26 -17.60 20.01 -2.15
CA ILE A 26 -16.97 18.71 -2.30
C ILE A 26 -17.83 17.77 -3.18
N ALA A 27 -19.15 17.80 -3.02
CA ALA A 27 -20.06 16.97 -3.80
C ALA A 27 -20.10 17.37 -5.28
N ASN A 28 -19.90 18.65 -5.59
CA ASN A 28 -19.91 19.18 -6.96
C ASN A 28 -18.52 19.15 -7.63
N GLY A 29 -17.47 18.76 -6.94
CA GLY A 29 -16.11 18.71 -7.48
C GLY A 29 -15.47 20.07 -7.76
N GLU A 30 -15.93 21.13 -7.06
CA GLU A 30 -15.43 22.49 -7.23
C GLU A 30 -14.15 22.75 -6.43
N ASP A 31 -13.34 23.68 -6.92
CA ASP A 31 -12.05 24.02 -6.29
C ASP A 31 -12.25 24.64 -4.89
N LEU A 32 -11.72 23.98 -3.88
CA LEU A 32 -11.73 24.43 -2.49
C LEU A 32 -10.74 25.56 -2.19
N GLY A 33 -9.90 25.93 -3.15
CA GLY A 33 -8.85 26.93 -3.00
C GLY A 33 -9.33 28.28 -2.41
N PRO A 34 -10.46 28.85 -2.89
CA PRO A 34 -11.00 30.08 -2.35
C PRO A 34 -11.43 29.99 -0.88
N ILE A 35 -12.05 28.88 -0.50
CA ILE A 35 -12.56 28.66 0.86
C ILE A 35 -11.38 28.49 1.84
N ILE A 36 -10.34 27.78 1.41
CA ILE A 36 -9.12 27.60 2.20
C ILE A 36 -8.44 28.95 2.43
N ARG A 37 -8.27 29.77 1.39
CA ARG A 37 -7.71 31.12 1.52
C ARG A 37 -8.51 31.99 2.48
N HIS A 38 -9.81 32.01 2.33
CA HIS A 38 -10.71 32.79 3.19
C HIS A 38 -10.67 32.33 4.65
N SER A 39 -10.50 31.04 4.89
CA SER A 39 -10.34 30.48 6.24
C SER A 39 -9.02 30.87 6.91
N PHE A 40 -7.93 30.95 6.14
CA PHE A 40 -6.65 31.44 6.64
C PHE A 40 -6.65 32.95 6.86
N GLU A 41 -7.29 33.70 5.98
CA GLU A 41 -7.43 35.17 6.09
C GLU A 41 -8.34 35.58 7.27
N SER A 42 -9.34 34.77 7.59
CA SER A 42 -10.26 34.99 8.72
C SER A 42 -9.71 34.45 10.06
N GLY A 43 -8.51 33.90 10.08
CA GLY A 43 -7.83 33.44 11.32
C GLY A 43 -8.46 32.18 11.95
N LYS A 44 -9.27 31.42 11.22
CA LYS A 44 -9.94 30.22 11.73
C LYS A 44 -9.66 28.95 10.91
N PRO A 45 -8.43 28.59 10.63
CA PRO A 45 -8.12 27.38 9.87
C PRO A 45 -8.48 26.08 10.60
N GLU A 46 -8.47 26.12 11.94
CA GLU A 46 -8.80 24.95 12.76
C GLU A 46 -10.29 24.55 12.64
N ALA A 47 -11.18 25.51 12.51
CA ALA A 47 -12.61 25.28 12.31
C ALA A 47 -12.88 24.63 10.93
N LEU A 48 -12.15 25.05 9.91
CA LEU A 48 -12.21 24.42 8.59
C LEU A 48 -11.72 22.98 8.64
N MET A 49 -10.61 22.72 9.33
CA MET A 49 -10.06 21.39 9.54
C MET A 49 -11.03 20.49 10.30
N HIS A 50 -11.70 21.02 11.31
CA HIS A 50 -12.70 20.27 12.07
C HIS A 50 -13.90 19.87 11.20
N ASN A 51 -14.39 20.80 10.40
CA ASN A 51 -15.51 20.55 9.50
C ASN A 51 -15.16 19.54 8.40
N LEU A 52 -13.97 19.61 7.81
CA LEU A 52 -13.49 18.63 6.84
C LEU A 52 -13.36 17.23 7.45
N ARG A 53 -12.84 17.12 8.68
CA ARG A 53 -12.78 15.83 9.39
C ARG A 53 -14.18 15.27 9.69
N SER A 54 -15.14 16.15 9.99
CA SER A 54 -16.54 15.75 10.20
C SER A 54 -17.19 15.20 8.91
N ILE A 55 -16.88 15.82 7.76
CA ILE A 55 -17.38 15.37 6.45
C ILE A 55 -16.76 14.02 6.08
N VAL A 56 -15.45 13.86 6.28
CA VAL A 56 -14.76 12.58 6.06
C VAL A 56 -15.39 11.47 6.90
N LYS A 57 -15.57 11.73 8.20
CA LYS A 57 -16.18 10.76 9.12
C LYS A 57 -17.62 10.38 8.76
N LYS A 58 -18.40 11.35 8.20
CA LYS A 58 -19.74 11.06 7.67
C LYS A 58 -19.69 10.16 6.43
N LYS A 59 -18.71 10.40 5.54
CA LYS A 59 -18.53 9.59 4.33
C LYS A 59 -17.99 8.19 4.66
N GLU A 60 -17.17 8.05 5.66
CA GLU A 60 -16.75 6.74 6.18
C GLU A 60 -17.96 5.92 6.65
N VAL A 61 -18.86 6.55 7.41
CA VAL A 61 -20.08 5.90 7.89
C VAL A 61 -21.05 5.54 6.73
N GLU A 62 -21.19 6.40 5.73
CA GLU A 62 -22.00 6.09 4.54
C GLU A 62 -21.43 4.90 3.74
N ILE A 63 -20.10 4.80 3.64
CA ILE A 63 -19.42 3.67 2.99
C ILE A 63 -19.58 2.39 3.82
N GLU A 64 -19.46 2.49 5.15
CA GLU A 64 -19.67 1.39 6.07
C GLU A 64 -21.12 0.86 6.00
N GLU A 65 -22.08 1.75 5.85
CA GLU A 65 -23.51 1.43 5.71
C GLU A 65 -23.81 0.80 4.32
N LEU A 66 -23.17 1.27 3.25
CA LEU A 66 -23.26 0.68 1.90
C LEU A 66 -22.63 -0.72 1.85
N CYS A 67 -21.48 -0.91 2.49
CA CYS A 67 -20.85 -2.21 2.63
C CYS A 67 -21.73 -3.17 3.44
N ARG A 68 -22.43 -2.67 4.47
CA ARG A 68 -23.34 -3.44 5.30
C ARG A 68 -24.62 -3.84 4.54
N LEU A 69 -25.11 -2.97 3.65
CA LEU A 69 -26.30 -3.26 2.80
C LEU A 69 -26.00 -4.38 1.78
N HIS A 70 -24.81 -4.34 1.16
CA HIS A 70 -24.42 -5.36 0.19
C HIS A 70 -23.91 -6.66 0.84
N TYR A 71 -23.52 -6.61 2.13
CA TYR A 71 -23.14 -7.81 2.87
C TYR A 71 -24.32 -8.77 3.06
N GLU A 72 -25.53 -8.20 3.27
CA GLU A 72 -26.74 -9.03 3.39
C GLU A 72 -27.11 -9.72 2.06
N GLU A 73 -26.93 -9.04 0.93
CA GLU A 73 -27.17 -9.63 -0.40
C GLU A 73 -26.16 -10.75 -0.72
N PHE A 74 -24.91 -10.59 -0.29
CA PHE A 74 -23.89 -11.63 -0.45
C PHE A 74 -24.17 -12.85 0.45
N ILE A 75 -24.61 -12.61 1.68
CA ILE A 75 -25.02 -13.70 2.59
C ILE A 75 -26.24 -14.42 2.03
N LEU A 76 -27.22 -13.69 1.50
CA LEU A 76 -28.40 -14.29 0.87
C LEU A 76 -28.02 -15.17 -0.33
N ALA A 77 -27.09 -14.73 -1.18
CA ALA A 77 -26.60 -15.54 -2.29
C ALA A 77 -25.84 -16.80 -1.84
N VAL A 78 -25.13 -16.73 -0.72
CA VAL A 78 -24.46 -17.90 -0.11
C VAL A 78 -25.49 -18.83 0.54
N ASP A 79 -26.53 -18.28 1.15
CA ASP A 79 -27.61 -19.07 1.73
C ASP A 79 -28.50 -19.75 0.66
N GLU A 80 -28.71 -19.12 -0.49
CA GLU A 80 -29.36 -19.74 -1.65
C GLU A 80 -28.53 -20.91 -2.20
N LEU A 81 -27.20 -20.75 -2.29
CA LEU A 81 -26.30 -21.86 -2.68
C LEU A 81 -26.31 -23.00 -1.66
N ARG A 82 -26.48 -22.66 -0.38
CA ARG A 82 -26.64 -23.63 0.70
C ARG A 82 -27.98 -24.37 0.62
N GLY A 83 -29.04 -23.66 0.18
CA GLY A 83 -30.34 -24.25 -0.12
C GLY A 83 -30.25 -25.35 -1.19
N VAL A 84 -29.55 -25.06 -2.29
CA VAL A 84 -29.34 -26.03 -3.39
C VAL A 84 -28.54 -27.27 -2.92
N LEU A 85 -27.61 -27.10 -1.97
CA LEU A 85 -26.89 -28.24 -1.36
C LEU A 85 -27.81 -29.11 -0.49
N VAL A 86 -28.72 -28.47 0.24
CA VAL A 86 -29.73 -29.19 1.05
C VAL A 86 -30.68 -30.00 0.16
N ASP A 87 -31.15 -29.38 -0.94
CA ASP A 87 -32.01 -30.04 -1.92
C ASP A 87 -31.32 -31.23 -2.58
N ALA A 88 -30.03 -31.15 -2.85
CA ALA A 88 -29.23 -32.26 -3.38
C ALA A 88 -29.08 -33.41 -2.38
N ASP A 89 -28.92 -33.08 -1.08
CA ASP A 89 -28.85 -34.10 -0.01
C ASP A 89 -30.23 -34.73 0.23
N GLU A 90 -31.33 -33.96 0.06
CA GLU A 90 -32.69 -34.48 0.13
C GLU A 90 -33.00 -35.46 -1.02
N LEU A 91 -32.57 -35.10 -2.25
CA LEU A 91 -32.67 -35.98 -3.42
C LEU A 91 -31.87 -37.29 -3.24
N LYS A 92 -30.67 -37.19 -2.63
CA LYS A 92 -29.82 -38.32 -2.30
C LYS A 92 -30.49 -39.23 -1.23
N SER A 93 -31.17 -38.60 -0.27
CA SER A 93 -31.95 -39.32 0.76
C SER A 93 -33.12 -40.05 0.15
N MET A 94 -33.85 -39.42 -0.78
CA MET A 94 -34.96 -40.06 -1.50
C MET A 94 -34.47 -41.26 -2.33
N LEU A 95 -33.35 -41.09 -3.06
CA LEU A 95 -32.75 -42.18 -3.84
C LEU A 95 -32.31 -43.37 -2.95
N SER A 96 -31.80 -43.07 -1.73
CA SER A 96 -31.45 -44.07 -0.75
C SER A 96 -32.70 -44.78 -0.22
N GLY A 97 -33.82 -44.07 -0.01
CA GLY A 97 -35.10 -44.62 0.41
C GLY A 97 -35.67 -45.56 -0.62
N GLU A 98 -35.68 -45.20 -1.89
CA GLU A 98 -36.15 -46.05 -2.98
C GLU A 98 -35.30 -47.31 -3.16
N ASN A 99 -33.95 -47.19 -2.96
CA ASN A 99 -33.05 -48.34 -3.01
C ASN A 99 -33.31 -49.31 -1.83
N SER A 100 -33.65 -48.77 -0.65
CA SER A 100 -34.04 -49.59 0.50
C SER A 100 -35.35 -50.31 0.25
N HIS A 101 -36.31 -49.67 -0.38
CA HIS A 101 -37.59 -50.26 -0.75
C HIS A 101 -37.44 -51.37 -1.81
N LEU A 102 -36.50 -51.21 -2.75
CA LEU A 102 -36.13 -52.27 -3.70
C LEU A 102 -35.50 -53.49 -3.00
N GLN A 103 -34.70 -53.25 -1.95
CA GLN A 103 -34.14 -54.36 -1.12
C GLN A 103 -35.18 -55.06 -0.27
N GLU A 104 -36.21 -54.32 0.24
CA GLU A 104 -37.34 -54.93 0.96
C GLU A 104 -38.16 -55.88 0.09
N VAL A 105 -38.42 -55.50 -1.16
CA VAL A 105 -39.14 -56.33 -2.14
C VAL A 105 -38.30 -57.54 -2.50
N ALA A 106 -36.96 -57.41 -2.59
CA ALA A 106 -36.11 -58.62 -2.83
C ALA A 106 -36.08 -59.59 -1.64
N THR A 107 -36.12 -59.04 -0.40
CA THR A 107 -36.20 -59.91 0.81
C THR A 107 -37.53 -60.65 0.92
N ALA A 108 -38.65 -60.08 0.47
CA ALA A 108 -39.94 -60.72 0.40
C ALA A 108 -39.97 -61.94 -0.57
N LEU A 109 -39.16 -61.83 -1.63
CA LEU A 109 -38.98 -62.90 -2.61
C LEU A 109 -38.14 -64.03 -2.05
N LEU A 110 -37.15 -63.77 -1.22
CA LEU A 110 -36.28 -64.67 -0.53
C LEU A 110 -37.06 -65.45 0.56
N LEU A 111 -37.97 -64.74 1.27
CA LEU A 111 -38.88 -65.43 2.25
C LEU A 111 -39.78 -66.47 1.63
N LYS A 112 -40.29 -66.21 0.42
CA LYS A 112 -41.04 -67.19 -0.33
C LYS A 112 -40.21 -68.36 -0.82
N LEU A 113 -38.92 -68.17 -1.03
CA LEU A 113 -38.02 -69.27 -1.37
C LEU A 113 -37.67 -70.08 -0.14
N ASP A 114 -37.62 -69.48 1.05
CA ASP A 114 -37.49 -70.22 2.32
C ASP A 114 -38.74 -70.99 2.66
N GLU A 115 -39.94 -70.50 2.38
CA GLU A 115 -41.18 -71.32 2.52
C GLU A 115 -41.15 -72.54 1.65
N LEU A 116 -40.60 -72.45 0.43
CA LEU A 116 -40.43 -73.58 -0.47
C LEU A 116 -39.42 -74.62 0.06
N LEU A 117 -38.38 -74.13 0.78
CA LEU A 117 -37.41 -75.01 1.43
C LEU A 117 -37.99 -75.75 2.64
N GLU A 118 -38.91 -75.10 3.40
CA GLU A 118 -39.62 -75.76 4.51
C GLU A 118 -40.56 -76.89 4.00
N LEU A 119 -41.22 -76.72 2.88
CA LEU A 119 -42.00 -77.72 2.25
C LEU A 119 -41.20 -78.96 1.77
N TYR A 120 -39.90 -78.67 1.41
CA TYR A 120 -38.96 -79.77 1.10
C TYR A 120 -38.49 -80.54 2.34
N ALA A 121 -38.40 -79.77 3.48
CA ALA A 121 -38.00 -80.38 4.77
C ALA A 121 -39.03 -81.37 5.33
N VAL A 122 -40.37 -81.26 4.97
CA VAL A 122 -41.45 -82.20 5.36
C VAL A 122 -41.33 -83.49 4.62
N LYS A 123 -40.70 -83.55 3.45
CA LYS A 123 -40.42 -84.75 2.67
C LYS A 123 -39.32 -85.60 3.31
N LYS A 124 -38.99 -85.28 4.53
CA LYS A 124 -37.77 -85.64 5.19
C LYS A 124 -37.73 -86.79 6.15
N ASN A 125 -38.85 -87.42 6.38
CA ASN A 125 -38.93 -88.54 7.35
C ASN A 125 -38.31 -89.85 6.90
N VAL A 126 -37.80 -90.01 5.68
CA VAL A 126 -37.34 -91.29 5.12
C VAL A 126 -35.78 -91.37 4.98
N GLY A 127 -35.11 -90.31 5.30
CA GLY A 127 -33.66 -90.30 5.10
C GLY A 127 -32.86 -89.55 6.15
N GLU A 128 -33.29 -89.52 7.43
CA GLU A 128 -32.63 -88.79 8.50
C GLU A 128 -31.09 -89.01 8.62
N ALA A 129 -30.63 -90.24 8.38
CA ALA A 129 -29.21 -90.56 8.38
C ALA A 129 -28.46 -89.94 7.16
N ILE A 130 -29.13 -89.89 5.98
CA ILE A 130 -28.58 -89.35 4.75
C ILE A 130 -28.63 -87.81 4.81
N THR A 131 -29.68 -87.21 5.38
CA THR A 131 -29.79 -85.77 5.57
C THR A 131 -28.80 -85.27 6.61
N THR A 132 -28.54 -86.01 7.66
CA THR A 132 -27.49 -85.67 8.65
C THR A 132 -26.11 -85.64 8.03
N LEU A 133 -25.75 -86.60 7.25
CA LEU A 133 -24.47 -86.56 6.52
C LEU A 133 -24.39 -85.46 5.46
N LYS A 134 -25.49 -85.28 4.72
CA LYS A 134 -25.55 -84.18 3.74
C LYS A 134 -25.37 -82.86 4.40
N ILE A 135 -25.94 -82.63 5.59
CA ILE A 135 -25.72 -81.36 6.37
C ILE A 135 -24.27 -81.23 6.82
N CYS A 136 -23.68 -82.28 7.36
CA CYS A 136 -22.30 -82.27 7.80
C CYS A 136 -21.32 -82.02 6.64
N VAL A 137 -21.51 -82.64 5.49
CA VAL A 137 -20.67 -82.42 4.29
C VAL A 137 -20.82 -81.03 3.79
N LYS A 138 -22.05 -80.48 3.78
CA LYS A 138 -22.29 -79.11 3.35
C LYS A 138 -21.64 -78.07 4.27
N VAL A 139 -21.67 -78.30 5.58
CA VAL A 139 -20.99 -77.46 6.57
C VAL A 139 -19.47 -77.45 6.38
N VAL A 140 -18.89 -78.64 6.19
CA VAL A 140 -17.45 -78.82 5.93
C VAL A 140 -17.05 -78.11 4.61
N SER A 141 -17.89 -78.34 3.55
CA SER A 141 -17.67 -77.64 2.28
C SER A 141 -17.70 -76.08 2.43
N LEU A 142 -18.70 -75.60 3.20
CA LEU A 142 -18.75 -74.15 3.49
C LEU A 142 -17.54 -73.68 4.33
N CYS A 143 -17.06 -74.44 5.25
CA CYS A 143 -15.85 -74.18 6.02
C CYS A 143 -14.62 -74.16 5.11
N MET A 144 -14.51 -75.09 4.16
CA MET A 144 -13.42 -75.05 3.16
C MET A 144 -13.52 -73.86 2.25
N THR A 145 -14.71 -73.48 1.75
CA THR A 145 -14.95 -72.31 0.95
C THR A 145 -14.58 -71.02 1.73
N CYS A 146 -14.96 -70.95 3.00
CA CYS A 146 -14.58 -69.85 3.88
C CYS A 146 -13.06 -69.72 4.03
N ASN A 147 -12.38 -70.87 4.24
CA ASN A 147 -10.93 -70.92 4.35
C ASN A 147 -10.23 -70.43 3.04
N ASN A 148 -10.74 -70.88 1.89
CA ASN A 148 -10.24 -70.47 0.59
C ASN A 148 -10.40 -68.94 0.42
N TYR A 149 -11.55 -68.36 0.78
CA TYR A 149 -11.77 -66.92 0.74
C TYR A 149 -10.80 -66.16 1.67
N ILE A 150 -10.48 -66.77 2.83
CA ILE A 150 -9.49 -66.16 3.75
C ILE A 150 -8.08 -66.14 3.13
N VAL A 151 -7.67 -67.29 2.52
CA VAL A 151 -6.37 -67.38 1.85
C VAL A 151 -6.28 -66.43 0.67
N GLU A 152 -7.35 -66.26 -0.08
CA GLU A 152 -7.44 -65.32 -1.19
C GLU A 152 -7.65 -63.86 -0.75
N ALA A 153 -7.65 -63.56 0.56
CA ALA A 153 -7.95 -62.25 1.14
C ALA A 153 -9.36 -61.69 0.78
N LYS A 154 -10.30 -62.51 0.40
CA LYS A 154 -11.70 -62.14 0.11
C LYS A 154 -12.53 -62.21 1.39
N PHE A 155 -12.31 -61.28 2.31
CA PHE A 155 -12.87 -61.32 3.67
C PHE A 155 -14.40 -61.14 3.73
N HIS A 156 -14.99 -60.34 2.84
CA HIS A 156 -16.45 -60.20 2.84
C HIS A 156 -17.22 -61.46 2.47
N PRO A 157 -16.88 -62.24 1.40
CA PRO A 157 -17.44 -63.54 1.15
C PRO A 157 -17.18 -64.54 2.30
N ALA A 158 -16.00 -64.48 2.93
CA ALA A 158 -15.67 -65.29 4.08
C ALA A 158 -16.64 -65.07 5.27
N LEU A 159 -16.89 -63.75 5.61
CA LEU A 159 -17.84 -63.38 6.65
C LEU A 159 -19.27 -63.82 6.33
N LYS A 160 -19.72 -63.65 5.07
CA LYS A 160 -21.02 -64.10 4.61
C LYS A 160 -21.14 -65.62 4.78
N THR A 161 -20.12 -66.36 4.42
CA THR A 161 -20.09 -67.78 4.59
C THR A 161 -20.11 -68.17 6.07
N LEU A 162 -19.37 -67.50 6.93
CA LEU A 162 -19.40 -67.70 8.37
C LEU A 162 -20.76 -67.34 8.98
N ASP A 163 -21.40 -66.32 8.55
CA ASP A 163 -22.74 -65.93 8.99
C ASP A 163 -23.78 -66.97 8.53
N LEU A 164 -23.65 -67.49 7.30
CA LEU A 164 -24.50 -68.65 6.82
C LEU A 164 -24.30 -69.87 7.67
N ILE A 165 -23.05 -70.23 8.01
CA ILE A 165 -22.75 -71.34 8.91
C ILE A 165 -23.33 -71.06 10.29
N GLN A 166 -23.16 -69.89 10.85
CA GLN A 166 -23.59 -69.53 12.20
C GLN A 166 -25.10 -69.48 12.36
N LYS A 167 -25.82 -68.85 11.40
CA LYS A 167 -27.27 -68.63 11.45
C LYS A 167 -28.04 -69.78 10.84
N GLY A 168 -27.56 -70.37 9.74
CA GLY A 168 -28.32 -71.41 8.99
C GLY A 168 -28.04 -72.79 9.41
N TYR A 169 -26.80 -73.16 9.72
CA TYR A 169 -26.38 -74.55 9.92
C TYR A 169 -25.97 -74.94 11.34
N LEU A 170 -25.43 -73.97 12.13
CA LEU A 170 -24.79 -74.24 13.43
C LEU A 170 -25.78 -74.91 14.42
N GLN A 171 -27.04 -74.50 14.39
CA GLN A 171 -28.05 -75.11 15.27
C GLN A 171 -28.47 -76.53 14.82
N ASN A 172 -28.47 -76.76 13.51
CA ASN A 172 -28.94 -77.98 12.88
C ASN A 172 -27.85 -79.05 12.70
N ILE A 173 -26.60 -78.78 13.19
CA ILE A 173 -25.51 -79.76 13.14
C ILE A 173 -25.80 -80.88 14.16
N PRO A 174 -26.00 -82.16 13.73
CA PRO A 174 -26.33 -83.21 14.63
C PRO A 174 -25.12 -83.82 15.37
N LEU A 175 -23.89 -83.60 14.86
CA LEU A 175 -22.65 -84.09 15.47
C LEU A 175 -22.15 -83.07 16.51
N LYS A 176 -22.22 -83.41 17.81
CA LYS A 176 -21.80 -82.47 18.92
C LYS A 176 -20.34 -82.04 18.81
N LEU A 177 -19.44 -82.90 18.34
CA LEU A 177 -18.03 -82.55 18.15
C LEU A 177 -17.79 -81.49 17.04
N LEU A 178 -18.43 -81.72 15.88
CA LEU A 178 -18.36 -80.81 14.77
C LEU A 178 -18.93 -79.40 15.15
N LYS A 179 -20.09 -79.41 15.83
CA LYS A 179 -20.73 -78.22 16.37
C LYS A 179 -19.82 -77.45 17.34
N LYS A 180 -19.11 -78.15 18.22
CA LYS A 180 -18.16 -77.51 19.19
C LYS A 180 -16.94 -76.93 18.49
N VAL A 181 -16.38 -77.66 17.51
CA VAL A 181 -15.22 -77.13 16.73
C VAL A 181 -15.62 -75.91 15.92
N VAL A 182 -16.71 -76.00 15.17
CA VAL A 182 -17.16 -74.84 14.35
C VAL A 182 -17.48 -73.61 15.22
N ARG A 183 -18.20 -73.86 16.37
CA ARG A 183 -18.51 -72.75 17.31
C ARG A 183 -17.25 -72.08 17.88
N ARG A 184 -16.19 -72.86 18.14
CA ARG A 184 -14.91 -72.34 18.64
C ARG A 184 -14.11 -71.64 17.55
N GLN A 185 -14.20 -72.09 16.29
CA GLN A 185 -13.41 -71.53 15.20
C GLN A 185 -13.98 -70.21 14.67
N ILE A 186 -15.30 -69.96 14.67
CA ILE A 186 -15.93 -68.76 14.17
C ILE A 186 -15.33 -67.50 14.80
N PRO A 187 -15.24 -67.36 16.15
CA PRO A 187 -14.67 -66.16 16.74
C PRO A 187 -13.16 -65.97 16.43
N LEU A 188 -12.42 -67.06 16.31
CA LEU A 188 -11.01 -67.06 15.97
C LEU A 188 -10.75 -66.52 14.54
N ILE A 189 -11.60 -66.98 13.60
CA ILE A 189 -11.58 -66.57 12.22
C ILE A 189 -11.96 -65.10 12.14
N LYS A 190 -13.02 -64.68 12.85
CA LYS A 190 -13.40 -63.24 12.91
C LYS A 190 -12.26 -62.35 13.44
N LEU A 191 -11.59 -62.80 14.51
CA LEU A 191 -10.41 -62.12 15.06
C LEU A 191 -9.21 -62.10 14.09
N HIS A 192 -9.01 -63.21 13.34
CA HIS A 192 -7.93 -63.24 12.32
C HIS A 192 -8.22 -62.27 11.18
N ILE A 193 -9.46 -62.17 10.70
CA ILE A 193 -9.85 -61.19 9.68
C ILE A 193 -9.66 -59.77 10.22
N GLU A 194 -10.11 -59.48 11.45
CA GLU A 194 -9.91 -58.17 12.10
C GLU A 194 -8.43 -57.76 12.13
N LYS A 195 -7.55 -58.68 12.62
CA LYS A 195 -6.10 -58.42 12.69
C LYS A 195 -5.48 -58.17 11.32
N LYS A 196 -5.87 -58.94 10.31
CA LYS A 196 -5.34 -58.77 8.94
C LYS A 196 -5.75 -57.43 8.34
N VAL A 197 -7.02 -57.10 8.47
CA VAL A 197 -7.58 -55.84 7.98
C VAL A 197 -7.00 -54.66 8.73
N CYS A 198 -6.81 -54.73 10.05
CA CYS A 198 -6.10 -53.70 10.82
C CYS A 198 -4.64 -53.57 10.39
N SER A 199 -3.94 -54.68 10.05
CA SER A 199 -2.56 -54.59 9.55
C SER A 199 -2.49 -53.83 8.22
N GLU A 200 -3.35 -54.16 7.25
CA GLU A 200 -3.43 -53.47 5.96
C GLU A 200 -3.75 -51.97 6.17
N PHE A 201 -4.64 -51.69 7.10
CA PHE A 201 -4.98 -50.31 7.44
C PHE A 201 -3.80 -49.53 8.10
N ASN A 202 -3.04 -50.18 8.98
CA ASN A 202 -1.86 -49.58 9.59
C ASN A 202 -0.76 -49.31 8.58
N ASP A 203 -0.58 -50.20 7.61
CA ASP A 203 0.38 -49.97 6.50
C ASP A 203 -0.08 -48.78 5.66
N TRP A 204 -1.40 -48.64 5.41
CA TRP A 204 -1.95 -47.48 4.76
C TRP A 204 -1.77 -46.21 5.58
N LEU A 205 -1.95 -46.22 6.91
CA LEU A 205 -1.69 -45.05 7.78
C LEU A 205 -0.28 -44.54 7.65
N VAL A 206 0.72 -45.44 7.56
CA VAL A 206 2.12 -45.04 7.35
C VAL A 206 2.34 -44.46 5.96
N LEU A 207 1.75 -45.06 4.95
CA LEU A 207 1.87 -44.62 3.56
C LEU A 207 1.23 -43.26 3.37
N ILE A 208 -0.01 -43.07 3.80
CA ILE A 208 -0.77 -41.84 3.59
C ILE A 208 -0.12 -40.64 4.32
N ARG A 209 0.49 -40.86 5.48
CA ARG A 209 1.26 -39.84 6.19
C ARG A 209 2.46 -39.33 5.35
N ARG A 210 3.16 -40.24 4.67
CA ARG A 210 4.28 -39.89 3.77
C ARG A 210 3.79 -39.15 2.53
N MET A 211 2.64 -39.59 1.99
CA MET A 211 2.04 -39.01 0.79
C MET A 211 1.37 -37.65 1.09
N ALA A 212 0.94 -37.40 2.33
CA ALA A 212 0.25 -36.16 2.70
C ALA A 212 1.04 -34.91 2.29
N LYS A 213 2.36 -34.90 2.49
CA LYS A 213 3.20 -33.79 2.04
C LYS A 213 3.12 -33.55 0.53
N GLN A 214 3.17 -34.60 -0.27
CA GLN A 214 3.10 -34.50 -1.73
C GLN A 214 1.70 -34.04 -2.18
N ILE A 215 0.64 -34.59 -1.58
CA ILE A 215 -0.74 -34.18 -1.84
C ILE A 215 -0.92 -32.70 -1.56
N GLY A 216 -0.45 -32.23 -0.41
CA GLY A 216 -0.50 -30.82 -0.05
C GLY A 216 0.31 -29.93 -0.99
N GLN A 217 1.52 -30.35 -1.37
CA GLN A 217 2.35 -29.61 -2.34
C GLN A 217 1.67 -29.48 -3.70
N VAL A 218 1.07 -30.55 -4.22
CA VAL A 218 0.35 -30.51 -5.49
C VAL A 218 -0.84 -29.57 -5.41
N SER A 219 -1.64 -29.66 -4.35
CA SER A 219 -2.79 -28.75 -4.16
C SER A 219 -2.38 -27.29 -4.04
N ILE A 220 -1.30 -26.99 -3.29
CA ILE A 220 -0.77 -25.62 -3.16
C ILE A 220 -0.20 -25.14 -4.49
N SER A 221 0.47 -26.01 -5.26
CA SER A 221 0.96 -25.68 -6.61
C SER A 221 -0.18 -25.38 -7.58
N GLN A 222 -1.27 -26.12 -7.52
CA GLN A 222 -2.49 -25.83 -8.30
C GLN A 222 -3.09 -24.48 -7.93
N ALA A 223 -3.15 -24.15 -6.63
CA ALA A 223 -3.60 -22.84 -6.17
C ALA A 223 -2.67 -21.71 -6.66
N SER A 224 -1.37 -21.95 -6.73
CA SER A 224 -0.40 -21.00 -7.30
C SER A 224 -0.63 -20.78 -8.79
N LEU A 225 -0.82 -21.86 -9.56
CA LEU A 225 -1.11 -21.75 -11.00
C LEU A 225 -2.46 -21.06 -11.28
N ALA A 226 -3.47 -21.32 -10.49
CA ALA A 226 -4.76 -20.65 -10.60
C ALA A 226 -4.61 -19.15 -10.33
N ARG A 227 -3.89 -18.77 -9.29
CA ARG A 227 -3.57 -17.36 -8.97
C ARG A 227 -2.82 -16.68 -10.12
N GLN A 228 -1.82 -17.35 -10.67
CA GLN A 228 -1.05 -16.81 -11.80
C GLN A 228 -1.94 -16.56 -13.03
N LYS A 229 -2.81 -17.52 -13.39
CA LYS A 229 -3.79 -17.35 -14.49
C LYS A 229 -4.74 -16.17 -14.25
N ASP A 230 -5.21 -16.00 -13.01
CA ASP A 230 -6.07 -14.87 -12.64
C ASP A 230 -5.33 -13.54 -12.74
N GLU A 231 -4.07 -13.49 -12.33
CA GLU A 231 -3.21 -12.30 -12.46
C GLU A 231 -2.95 -11.95 -13.93
N GLU A 232 -2.66 -12.95 -14.77
CA GLU A 232 -2.49 -12.76 -16.21
C GLU A 232 -3.79 -12.28 -16.89
N MET A 233 -4.94 -12.83 -16.52
CA MET A 233 -6.24 -12.37 -17.05
C MET A 233 -6.51 -10.91 -16.66
N ARG A 234 -6.27 -10.54 -15.42
CA ARG A 234 -6.41 -9.16 -14.95
C ARG A 234 -5.45 -8.21 -15.65
N ALA A 235 -4.21 -8.65 -15.91
CA ALA A 235 -3.24 -7.87 -16.68
C ALA A 235 -3.71 -7.61 -18.10
N ARG A 236 -4.20 -8.64 -18.80
CA ARG A 236 -4.76 -8.53 -20.17
C ARG A 236 -6.00 -7.63 -20.22
N GLN A 237 -6.86 -7.69 -19.20
CA GLN A 237 -8.03 -6.80 -19.10
C GLN A 237 -7.60 -5.34 -18.94
N ARG A 238 -6.59 -5.05 -18.13
CA ARG A 238 -6.03 -3.69 -17.96
C ARG A 238 -5.43 -3.15 -19.26
N GLU A 239 -4.71 -3.98 -19.99
CA GLU A 239 -4.16 -3.62 -21.32
C GLU A 239 -5.27 -3.37 -22.35
N ALA A 240 -6.33 -4.15 -22.34
CA ALA A 240 -7.49 -3.97 -23.22
C ALA A 240 -8.28 -2.69 -22.90
N GLU A 241 -8.45 -2.34 -21.63
CA GLU A 241 -9.08 -1.08 -21.20
C GLU A 241 -8.24 0.16 -21.56
N GLY A 242 -6.90 0.03 -21.63
CA GLY A 242 -6.01 1.09 -22.06
C GLY A 242 -6.05 1.39 -23.58
N HIS A 243 -6.60 0.51 -24.39
CA HIS A 243 -6.58 0.60 -25.86
C HIS A 243 -7.96 0.76 -26.51
N SER A 244 -9.07 0.82 -25.75
CA SER A 244 -10.41 0.84 -26.36
C SER A 244 -10.92 2.24 -26.69
N HIS A 245 -10.58 2.70 -27.89
CA HIS A 245 -11.50 3.43 -28.75
C HIS A 245 -12.12 2.43 -29.76
N ALA A 246 -12.87 1.46 -29.29
CA ALA A 246 -13.71 0.64 -30.16
C ALA A 246 -14.97 0.20 -29.39
N GLY A 247 -16.10 0.34 -30.06
CA GLY A 247 -17.44 0.19 -29.54
C GLY A 247 -17.81 -1.19 -28.97
N PRO A 248 -19.01 -1.31 -28.44
CA PRO A 248 -19.42 -2.49 -27.70
C PRO A 248 -19.80 -3.60 -28.68
N ASP A 249 -18.96 -4.59 -28.85
CA ASP A 249 -19.35 -5.88 -29.41
C ASP A 249 -19.21 -6.96 -28.33
N GLU A 250 -20.39 -7.46 -27.97
CA GLU A 250 -20.63 -8.60 -27.11
C GLU A 250 -19.92 -9.84 -27.65
N HIS A 251 -18.85 -10.29 -27.00
CA HIS A 251 -18.54 -11.70 -26.94
C HIS A 251 -18.12 -12.06 -25.51
N LEU A 252 -19.15 -12.29 -24.71
CA LEU A 252 -19.08 -13.02 -23.45
C LEU A 252 -18.67 -14.47 -23.75
N TYR A 253 -17.39 -14.74 -23.84
CA TYR A 253 -16.91 -16.11 -23.73
C TYR A 253 -16.91 -16.50 -22.24
N THR A 254 -18.01 -17.06 -21.79
CA THR A 254 -18.04 -17.95 -20.64
C THR A 254 -17.14 -19.12 -20.99
N LEU A 255 -15.88 -19.07 -20.55
CA LEU A 255 -15.05 -20.25 -20.42
C LEU A 255 -15.62 -21.07 -19.25
N ASP A 256 -16.53 -21.99 -19.59
CA ASP A 256 -16.78 -23.15 -18.76
C ASP A 256 -15.46 -23.90 -18.62
N LEU A 257 -14.73 -23.59 -17.57
CA LEU A 257 -13.66 -24.44 -17.10
C LEU A 257 -14.31 -25.73 -16.54
N GLU A 258 -14.55 -26.67 -17.43
CA GLU A 258 -14.79 -28.06 -17.05
C GLU A 258 -13.61 -28.53 -16.17
N ASN A 259 -13.90 -28.65 -14.88
CA ASN A 259 -13.00 -29.10 -13.81
C ASN A 259 -12.61 -30.58 -13.93
N THR A 260 -12.62 -31.18 -15.09
CA THR A 260 -12.49 -32.65 -15.27
C THR A 260 -11.05 -33.17 -15.36
N GLU A 261 -10.06 -32.32 -15.60
CA GLU A 261 -8.65 -32.78 -15.68
C GLU A 261 -7.85 -32.59 -14.36
N GLU A 262 -8.34 -31.76 -13.43
CA GLU A 262 -7.60 -31.44 -12.20
C GLU A 262 -7.77 -32.45 -11.07
N GLU A 263 -8.84 -33.26 -11.06
CA GLU A 263 -9.06 -34.30 -10.04
C GLU A 263 -8.12 -35.51 -10.20
N SER A 264 -7.60 -35.77 -11.39
CA SER A 264 -6.70 -36.89 -11.65
C SER A 264 -5.30 -36.71 -11.05
N ALA A 265 -4.89 -35.52 -10.70
CA ALA A 265 -3.54 -35.24 -10.17
C ALA A 265 -3.40 -35.58 -8.65
N LEU A 266 -4.52 -35.79 -7.94
CA LEU A 266 -4.57 -36.11 -6.51
C LEU A 266 -5.08 -37.51 -6.29
N ASP A 267 -4.60 -38.51 -7.05
CA ASP A 267 -5.00 -39.88 -6.90
C ASP A 267 -4.19 -40.56 -5.78
N PHE A 268 -4.88 -40.94 -4.71
CA PHE A 268 -4.36 -41.79 -3.63
C PHE A 268 -5.38 -42.85 -3.25
N ASP A 269 -4.87 -44.06 -2.98
CA ASP A 269 -5.70 -45.24 -2.74
C ASP A 269 -6.34 -45.20 -1.34
N LEU A 270 -7.67 -45.11 -1.29
CA LEU A 270 -8.49 -45.23 -0.08
C LEU A 270 -9.10 -46.64 0.11
N THR A 271 -8.82 -47.57 -0.81
CA THR A 271 -9.37 -48.96 -0.77
C THR A 271 -9.11 -49.64 0.58
N PRO A 272 -7.92 -49.51 1.22
CA PRO A 272 -7.69 -50.09 2.54
C PRO A 272 -8.58 -49.51 3.64
N VAL A 273 -8.93 -48.25 3.57
CA VAL A 273 -9.84 -47.56 4.52
C VAL A 273 -11.26 -48.11 4.35
N TYR A 274 -11.76 -48.10 3.09
CA TYR A 274 -13.10 -48.59 2.80
C TYR A 274 -13.25 -50.06 3.18
N ARG A 275 -12.23 -50.87 2.86
CA ARG A 275 -12.21 -52.29 3.23
C ARG A 275 -12.24 -52.47 4.75
N ALA A 276 -11.39 -51.70 5.46
CA ALA A 276 -11.32 -51.78 6.92
C ALA A 276 -12.65 -51.36 7.57
N HIS A 277 -13.21 -50.22 7.14
CA HIS A 277 -14.48 -49.74 7.65
C HIS A 277 -15.62 -50.75 7.41
N HIS A 278 -15.78 -51.22 6.17
CA HIS A 278 -16.83 -52.18 5.82
C HIS A 278 -16.69 -53.50 6.56
N MET A 279 -15.45 -53.99 6.71
CA MET A 279 -15.23 -55.27 7.44
C MET A 279 -15.55 -55.11 8.92
N HIS A 280 -15.20 -54.01 9.56
CA HIS A 280 -15.56 -53.79 10.97
C HIS A 280 -17.06 -53.60 11.18
N ILE A 281 -17.76 -52.98 10.24
CA ILE A 281 -19.24 -52.95 10.27
C ILE A 281 -19.82 -54.36 10.16
N CYS A 282 -19.33 -55.19 9.23
CA CYS A 282 -19.78 -56.57 9.08
C CYS A 282 -19.45 -57.42 10.33
N LEU A 283 -18.38 -57.10 11.05
CA LEU A 283 -18.04 -57.77 12.31
C LEU A 283 -18.86 -57.25 13.51
N GLY A 284 -19.64 -56.18 13.36
CA GLY A 284 -20.42 -55.56 14.43
C GLY A 284 -19.59 -54.71 15.39
N ILE A 285 -18.42 -54.35 14.99
CA ILE A 285 -17.46 -53.52 15.79
C ILE A 285 -17.10 -52.20 15.08
N GLY A 286 -18.00 -51.67 14.25
CA GLY A 286 -17.77 -50.42 13.46
C GLY A 286 -17.37 -49.23 14.31
N GLU A 287 -18.02 -49.01 15.45
CA GLU A 287 -17.71 -47.88 16.34
C GLU A 287 -16.28 -47.92 16.91
N LYS A 288 -15.77 -49.14 17.21
CA LYS A 288 -14.36 -49.29 17.64
C LYS A 288 -13.37 -48.87 16.56
N PHE A 289 -13.72 -49.16 15.30
CA PHE A 289 -12.87 -48.77 14.18
C PHE A 289 -12.91 -47.26 13.92
N LYS A 290 -14.07 -46.62 14.04
CA LYS A 290 -14.20 -45.19 13.94
C LYS A 290 -13.28 -44.50 14.97
N ASP A 291 -13.37 -44.90 16.23
CA ASP A 291 -12.50 -44.40 17.29
C ASP A 291 -11.01 -44.64 17.00
N TYR A 292 -10.70 -45.84 16.48
CA TYR A 292 -9.33 -46.22 16.14
C TYR A 292 -8.77 -45.36 15.00
N TYR A 293 -9.57 -45.17 13.95
CA TYR A 293 -9.23 -44.27 12.83
C TYR A 293 -8.94 -42.88 13.35
N TYR A 294 -9.91 -42.26 14.02
CA TYR A 294 -9.81 -40.88 14.50
C TYR A 294 -8.62 -40.66 15.43
N LYS A 295 -8.40 -41.53 16.41
CA LYS A 295 -7.28 -41.45 17.34
C LYS A 295 -5.91 -41.53 16.64
N ASN A 296 -5.74 -42.47 15.70
CA ASN A 296 -4.49 -42.59 14.96
C ASN A 296 -4.23 -41.38 14.05
N ARG A 297 -5.25 -40.88 13.37
CA ARG A 297 -5.12 -39.72 12.51
C ARG A 297 -4.82 -38.44 13.33
N LEU A 298 -5.49 -38.26 14.44
CA LEU A 298 -5.22 -37.15 15.36
C LEU A 298 -3.78 -37.22 15.93
N MET A 299 -3.28 -38.45 16.26
CA MET A 299 -1.91 -38.63 16.70
C MET A 299 -0.91 -38.24 15.60
N GLN A 300 -1.18 -38.65 14.35
CA GLN A 300 -0.33 -38.27 13.21
C GLN A 300 -0.29 -36.77 13.02
N LEU A 301 -1.43 -36.11 13.06
CA LEU A 301 -1.51 -34.62 12.96
C LEU A 301 -0.71 -33.96 14.08
N ASN A 302 -0.87 -34.42 15.33
CA ASN A 302 -0.14 -33.86 16.46
C ASN A 302 1.39 -34.01 16.34
N LEU A 303 1.85 -35.11 15.76
CA LEU A 303 3.27 -35.30 15.46
C LEU A 303 3.74 -34.41 14.33
N ASP A 304 2.93 -34.23 13.28
CA ASP A 304 3.24 -33.41 12.13
C ASP A 304 3.19 -31.90 12.47
N MET A 305 2.45 -31.53 13.50
CA MET A 305 2.37 -30.15 14.03
C MET A 305 3.55 -29.78 14.96
N GLN A 306 4.52 -30.65 15.19
CA GLN A 306 5.74 -30.35 15.94
C GLN A 306 6.80 -29.79 14.99
N ILE A 307 7.16 -28.54 15.17
CA ILE A 307 8.25 -27.93 14.39
C ILE A 307 9.59 -28.39 14.95
N SER A 308 10.46 -28.85 14.07
CA SER A 308 11.84 -29.19 14.45
C SER A 308 12.60 -27.93 14.86
N THR A 309 13.16 -27.88 16.04
CA THR A 309 13.97 -26.78 16.54
C THR A 309 15.35 -26.67 15.87
N SER A 310 15.71 -27.66 15.05
CA SER A 310 17.02 -27.76 14.41
C SER A 310 17.14 -27.00 13.08
N GLN A 311 16.03 -26.66 12.44
CA GLN A 311 15.99 -25.96 11.16
C GLN A 311 15.31 -24.59 11.29
N SER A 312 15.75 -23.63 10.48
CA SER A 312 15.09 -22.34 10.37
C SER A 312 13.63 -22.53 9.88
N PHE A 313 12.69 -21.82 10.48
CA PHE A 313 11.30 -21.84 10.00
C PHE A 313 11.19 -21.44 8.54
N LEU A 314 12.04 -20.55 8.09
CA LEU A 314 12.13 -20.11 6.69
C LEU A 314 12.38 -21.27 5.72
N GLU A 315 13.14 -22.30 6.15
CA GLU A 315 13.43 -23.48 5.34
C GLU A 315 12.38 -24.59 5.50
N SER A 316 11.73 -24.64 6.67
CA SER A 316 10.81 -25.72 7.05
C SER A 316 9.33 -25.39 6.84
N HIS A 317 8.94 -24.12 6.60
CA HIS A 317 7.53 -23.71 6.51
C HIS A 317 6.78 -24.38 5.36
N GLN A 318 7.39 -24.50 4.19
CA GLN A 318 6.73 -25.09 3.02
C GLN A 318 6.41 -26.57 3.24
N PRO A 319 7.37 -27.46 3.62
CA PRO A 319 7.08 -28.84 3.88
C PRO A 319 6.13 -29.05 5.07
N PHE A 320 6.20 -28.19 6.09
CA PHE A 320 5.30 -28.22 7.24
C PHE A 320 3.85 -27.93 6.85
N LEU A 321 3.61 -26.80 6.19
CA LEU A 321 2.27 -26.38 5.78
C LEU A 321 1.68 -27.31 4.70
N ALA A 322 2.52 -27.82 3.79
CA ALA A 322 2.09 -28.82 2.81
C ALA A 322 1.66 -30.14 3.48
N GLN A 323 2.37 -30.60 4.52
CA GLN A 323 2.00 -31.79 5.27
C GLN A 323 0.61 -31.63 5.91
N VAL A 324 0.35 -30.46 6.51
CA VAL A 324 -0.96 -30.18 7.12
C VAL A 324 -2.06 -30.09 6.07
N ALA A 325 -1.82 -29.38 4.97
CA ALA A 325 -2.79 -29.31 3.86
C ALA A 325 -3.16 -30.68 3.35
N GLY A 326 -2.17 -31.53 3.05
CA GLY A 326 -2.40 -32.87 2.56
C GLY A 326 -3.13 -33.77 3.56
N PHE A 327 -2.86 -33.58 4.85
CA PHE A 327 -3.64 -34.30 5.90
C PHE A 327 -5.14 -33.96 5.77
N PHE A 328 -5.50 -32.68 5.73
CA PHE A 328 -6.90 -32.26 5.70
C PHE A 328 -7.59 -32.57 4.36
N ILE A 329 -6.86 -32.55 3.26
CA ILE A 329 -7.38 -32.96 1.94
C ILE A 329 -7.75 -34.47 1.98
N VAL A 330 -6.94 -35.31 2.63
CA VAL A 330 -7.24 -36.74 2.80
C VAL A 330 -8.46 -36.92 3.70
N GLU A 331 -8.53 -36.20 4.85
CA GLU A 331 -9.68 -36.32 5.76
C GLU A 331 -10.99 -35.90 5.10
N GLU A 332 -10.95 -34.84 4.32
CA GLU A 332 -12.10 -34.38 3.56
C GLU A 332 -12.55 -35.42 2.51
N ARG A 333 -11.61 -36.02 1.80
CA ARG A 333 -11.93 -37.09 0.85
C ARG A 333 -12.50 -38.31 1.52
N VAL A 334 -11.98 -38.71 2.69
CA VAL A 334 -12.52 -39.81 3.52
C VAL A 334 -13.91 -39.42 4.02
N LEU A 335 -14.15 -38.19 4.47
CA LEU A 335 -15.47 -37.74 4.91
C LEU A 335 -16.52 -37.87 3.82
N ARG A 336 -16.18 -37.49 2.58
CA ARG A 336 -17.10 -37.57 1.43
C ARG A 336 -17.36 -39.00 0.93
N THR A 337 -16.35 -39.87 1.01
CA THR A 337 -16.38 -41.17 0.32
C THR A 337 -16.58 -42.36 1.24
N ALA A 338 -16.25 -42.26 2.52
CA ALA A 338 -16.41 -43.32 3.52
C ALA A 338 -17.57 -42.99 4.48
N ASP A 339 -18.79 -43.16 3.98
CA ASP A 339 -20.01 -42.83 4.70
C ASP A 339 -20.03 -43.35 6.15
N GLY A 340 -20.24 -42.43 7.08
CA GLY A 340 -20.35 -42.74 8.51
C GLY A 340 -19.05 -43.11 9.23
N LEU A 341 -17.86 -43.03 8.60
CA LEU A 341 -16.57 -43.27 9.28
C LEU A 341 -16.14 -42.03 10.10
N LEU A 342 -16.31 -40.87 9.55
CA LEU A 342 -16.03 -39.58 10.18
C LEU A 342 -17.31 -38.74 10.23
N SER A 343 -17.41 -37.85 11.23
CA SER A 343 -18.42 -36.81 11.26
C SER A 343 -17.81 -35.47 10.84
N GLU A 344 -18.62 -34.67 10.18
CA GLU A 344 -18.23 -33.30 9.79
C GLU A 344 -17.72 -32.50 10.99
N SER A 345 -18.42 -32.57 12.11
CA SER A 345 -18.03 -31.92 13.37
C SER A 345 -16.66 -32.38 13.90
N GLN A 346 -16.27 -33.67 13.72
CA GLN A 346 -14.94 -34.14 14.12
C GLN A 346 -13.84 -33.52 13.25
N VAL A 347 -14.05 -33.46 11.95
CA VAL A 347 -13.10 -32.88 11.00
C VAL A 347 -12.96 -31.38 11.26
N GLU A 348 -14.09 -30.67 11.46
CA GLU A 348 -14.13 -29.26 11.77
C GLU A 348 -13.40 -28.93 13.08
N THR A 349 -13.68 -29.61 14.16
CA THR A 349 -12.99 -29.45 15.46
C THR A 349 -11.47 -29.70 15.32
N THR A 350 -11.11 -30.73 14.54
CA THR A 350 -9.69 -31.04 14.29
C THR A 350 -9.03 -29.92 13.50
N TRP A 351 -9.72 -29.37 12.50
CA TRP A 351 -9.26 -28.23 11.73
C TRP A 351 -9.09 -26.98 12.61
N GLU A 352 -10.10 -26.64 13.41
CA GLU A 352 -10.03 -25.48 14.33
C GLU A 352 -8.84 -25.58 15.28
N THR A 353 -8.58 -26.76 15.82
CA THR A 353 -7.42 -27.02 16.70
C THR A 353 -6.10 -26.86 15.93
N ALA A 354 -6.03 -27.40 14.74
CA ALA A 354 -4.84 -27.31 13.89
C ALA A 354 -4.54 -25.88 13.46
N ILE A 355 -5.57 -25.16 12.99
CA ILE A 355 -5.41 -23.78 12.52
C ILE A 355 -5.04 -22.84 13.66
N ALA A 356 -5.62 -23.02 14.86
CA ALA A 356 -5.22 -22.25 16.05
C ALA A 356 -3.75 -22.47 16.41
N LYS A 357 -3.23 -23.68 16.25
CA LYS A 357 -1.82 -23.97 16.48
C LYS A 357 -0.92 -23.37 15.38
N ILE A 358 -1.32 -23.48 14.11
CA ILE A 358 -0.62 -22.85 12.98
C ILE A 358 -0.54 -21.35 13.17
N THR A 359 -1.64 -20.69 13.51
CA THR A 359 -1.71 -19.23 13.74
C THR A 359 -0.80 -18.81 14.88
N SER A 360 -0.78 -19.53 15.99
CA SER A 360 0.14 -19.29 17.11
C SER A 360 1.61 -19.40 16.68
N ILE A 361 1.95 -20.40 15.88
CA ILE A 361 3.29 -20.58 15.33
C ILE A 361 3.65 -19.42 14.41
N LEU A 362 2.75 -19.03 13.51
CA LEU A 362 2.97 -17.92 12.59
C LEU A 362 3.15 -16.60 13.35
N GLU A 363 2.33 -16.30 14.34
CA GLU A 363 2.47 -15.08 15.17
C GLU A 363 3.83 -15.04 15.86
N GLU A 364 4.28 -16.15 16.43
CA GLU A 364 5.60 -16.27 17.06
C GLU A 364 6.73 -16.04 16.04
N GLN A 365 6.66 -16.67 14.87
CA GLN A 365 7.68 -16.55 13.84
C GLN A 365 7.70 -15.15 13.23
N PHE A 366 6.55 -14.56 12.93
CA PHE A 366 6.44 -13.20 12.41
C PHE A 366 6.99 -12.15 13.40
N SER A 367 6.79 -12.35 14.70
CA SER A 367 7.37 -11.46 15.71
C SER A 367 8.91 -11.45 15.70
N ARG A 368 9.53 -12.57 15.36
CA ARG A 368 11.01 -12.77 15.32
C ARG A 368 11.66 -12.32 14.02
N MET A 369 10.88 -12.10 12.96
CA MET A 369 11.43 -11.73 11.66
C MET A 369 12.04 -10.33 11.66
N ARG A 370 13.14 -10.19 10.90
CA ARG A 370 13.93 -8.96 10.78
C ARG A 370 13.99 -8.40 9.37
N THR A 371 13.52 -9.14 8.36
CA THR A 371 13.55 -8.74 6.95
C THR A 371 12.15 -8.85 6.36
N ALA A 372 11.75 -7.86 5.58
CA ALA A 372 10.45 -7.82 4.93
C ALA A 372 10.31 -8.91 3.86
N SER A 373 11.37 -9.20 3.11
CA SER A 373 11.38 -10.22 2.07
C SER A 373 11.08 -11.63 2.59
N HIS A 374 11.66 -12.01 3.73
CA HIS A 374 11.36 -13.31 4.36
C HIS A 374 9.93 -13.38 4.86
N PHE A 375 9.41 -12.25 5.34
CA PHE A 375 8.03 -12.15 5.80
C PHE A 375 7.04 -12.37 4.64
N LEU A 376 7.31 -11.70 3.51
CA LEU A 376 6.50 -11.81 2.30
C LEU A 376 6.48 -13.24 1.76
N LEU A 377 7.62 -13.92 1.75
CA LEU A 377 7.76 -15.30 1.31
C LEU A 377 6.84 -16.26 2.08
N ILE A 378 6.83 -16.14 3.42
CA ILE A 378 5.96 -16.98 4.25
C ILE A 378 4.50 -16.59 4.07
N LYS A 379 4.18 -15.31 4.03
CA LYS A 379 2.83 -14.81 3.77
C LYS A 379 2.27 -15.36 2.47
N ASP A 380 3.05 -15.33 1.38
CA ASP A 380 2.60 -15.83 0.08
C ASP A 380 2.26 -17.32 0.15
N TYR A 381 3.11 -18.11 0.81
CA TYR A 381 2.85 -19.52 0.98
C TYR A 381 1.63 -19.81 1.87
N VAL A 382 1.43 -19.02 2.93
CA VAL A 382 0.24 -19.10 3.81
C VAL A 382 -1.03 -18.73 3.02
N THR A 383 -0.97 -17.75 2.15
CA THR A 383 -2.09 -17.36 1.28
C THR A 383 -2.45 -18.49 0.30
N LEU A 384 -1.44 -19.13 -0.32
CA LEU A 384 -1.63 -20.27 -1.20
C LEU A 384 -2.18 -21.48 -0.45
N LEU A 385 -1.70 -21.74 0.77
CA LEU A 385 -2.28 -22.76 1.66
C LEU A 385 -3.76 -22.46 1.90
N GLY A 386 -4.10 -21.23 2.28
CA GLY A 386 -5.48 -20.80 2.50
C GLY A 386 -6.37 -21.05 1.28
N ALA A 387 -5.89 -20.68 0.08
CA ALA A 387 -6.61 -20.91 -1.17
C ALA A 387 -6.80 -22.42 -1.45
N ALA A 388 -5.75 -23.24 -1.23
CA ALA A 388 -5.79 -24.67 -1.42
C ALA A 388 -6.81 -25.34 -0.49
N VAL A 389 -6.79 -25.05 0.82
CA VAL A 389 -7.70 -25.70 1.78
C VAL A 389 -9.14 -25.17 1.68
N LYS A 390 -9.33 -23.90 1.28
CA LYS A 390 -10.65 -23.31 1.03
C LYS A 390 -11.42 -24.05 -0.06
N LYS A 391 -10.73 -24.57 -1.10
CA LYS A 391 -11.31 -25.38 -2.17
C LYS A 391 -12.01 -26.64 -1.61
N TYR A 392 -11.55 -27.13 -0.47
CA TYR A 392 -12.10 -28.31 0.23
C TYR A 392 -13.08 -27.95 1.37
N GLY A 393 -13.49 -26.66 1.46
CA GLY A 393 -14.53 -26.22 2.41
C GLY A 393 -14.01 -25.75 3.77
N TYR A 394 -12.70 -25.78 4.02
CA TYR A 394 -12.13 -25.37 5.31
C TYR A 394 -12.13 -23.84 5.48
N GLN A 395 -12.47 -23.38 6.68
CA GLN A 395 -12.46 -21.97 7.04
C GLN A 395 -11.03 -21.45 7.24
N ILE A 396 -10.74 -20.29 6.64
CA ILE A 396 -9.39 -19.69 6.66
C ILE A 396 -9.32 -18.34 7.39
N THR A 397 -10.41 -17.94 8.05
CA THR A 397 -10.52 -16.62 8.70
C THR A 397 -9.39 -16.36 9.68
N GLN A 398 -9.00 -17.34 10.50
CA GLN A 398 -7.90 -17.20 11.46
C GLN A 398 -6.54 -16.96 10.78
N LEU A 399 -6.29 -17.57 9.60
CA LEU A 399 -5.06 -17.29 8.83
C LEU A 399 -5.03 -15.86 8.32
N ILE A 400 -6.17 -15.36 7.84
CA ILE A 400 -6.30 -13.97 7.38
C ILE A 400 -6.07 -13.01 8.54
N GLU A 401 -6.67 -13.28 9.71
CA GLU A 401 -6.50 -12.45 10.91
C GLU A 401 -5.03 -12.35 11.37
N VAL A 402 -4.28 -13.43 11.32
CA VAL A 402 -2.83 -13.41 11.66
C VAL A 402 -2.06 -12.52 10.69
N LEU A 403 -2.35 -12.62 9.38
CA LEU A 403 -1.71 -11.78 8.38
C LEU A 403 -2.09 -10.31 8.58
N GLU A 404 -3.35 -10.04 8.93
CA GLU A 404 -3.82 -8.70 9.22
C GLU A 404 -3.16 -8.09 10.46
N LYS A 405 -3.08 -8.82 11.56
CA LYS A 405 -2.38 -8.41 12.79
C LYS A 405 -0.89 -8.16 12.55
N SER A 406 -0.28 -8.92 11.65
CA SER A 406 1.15 -8.82 11.35
C SER A 406 1.49 -7.73 10.33
N ARG A 407 0.50 -7.09 9.72
CA ARG A 407 0.62 -6.06 8.70
C ARG A 407 1.55 -4.91 9.11
N ASP A 408 1.33 -4.36 10.29
CA ASP A 408 2.09 -3.22 10.76
C ASP A 408 3.56 -3.58 10.99
N LYS A 409 3.83 -4.79 11.49
CA LYS A 409 5.19 -5.29 11.65
C LYS A 409 5.91 -5.45 10.32
N TYR A 410 5.24 -6.00 9.32
CA TYR A 410 5.77 -6.12 7.96
C TYR A 410 6.17 -4.75 7.40
N HIS A 411 5.24 -3.78 7.43
CA HIS A 411 5.50 -2.45 6.90
C HIS A 411 6.58 -1.70 7.69
N GLN A 412 6.70 -1.91 9.01
CA GLN A 412 7.81 -1.36 9.78
C GLN A 412 9.17 -1.90 9.29
N LEU A 413 9.28 -3.19 9.01
CA LEU A 413 10.51 -3.78 8.46
C LEU A 413 10.79 -3.22 7.06
N LEU A 414 9.77 -3.13 6.21
CA LEU A 414 9.91 -2.60 4.86
C LEU A 414 10.35 -1.13 4.88
N LEU A 415 9.77 -0.30 5.77
CA LEU A 415 10.19 1.10 5.97
C LEU A 415 11.64 1.21 6.44
N LEU A 416 12.09 0.32 7.32
CA LEU A 416 13.50 0.29 7.78
C LEU A 416 14.46 -0.09 6.64
N GLU A 417 14.09 -1.04 5.80
CA GLU A 417 14.88 -1.44 4.63
C GLU A 417 14.96 -0.28 3.62
N CYS A 418 13.81 0.37 3.33
CA CYS A 418 13.78 1.55 2.45
C CYS A 418 14.58 2.72 3.01
N ARG A 419 14.51 2.98 4.33
CA ARG A 419 15.30 4.03 4.98
C ARG A 419 16.79 3.82 4.74
N LYS A 420 17.27 2.61 4.96
CA LYS A 420 18.68 2.29 4.73
C LYS A 420 19.08 2.52 3.27
N GLN A 421 18.27 2.07 2.32
CA GLN A 421 18.54 2.23 0.89
C GLN A 421 18.53 3.71 0.48
N ILE A 422 17.57 4.50 0.96
CA ILE A 422 17.45 5.93 0.67
C ILE A 422 18.63 6.71 1.28
N ASP A 423 19.00 6.41 2.53
CA ASP A 423 20.13 7.03 3.19
C ASP A 423 21.45 6.69 2.46
N ASP A 424 21.61 5.45 1.98
CA ASP A 424 22.77 5.03 1.18
C ASP A 424 22.82 5.79 -0.16
N ILE A 425 21.68 5.96 -0.86
CA ILE A 425 21.61 6.73 -2.11
C ILE A 425 22.03 8.18 -1.87
N PHE A 426 21.44 8.86 -0.88
CA PHE A 426 21.75 10.25 -0.61
C PHE A 426 23.19 10.45 -0.06
N THR A 427 23.75 9.45 0.57
CA THR A 427 25.13 9.52 1.03
C THR A 427 26.13 9.45 -0.12
N ASN A 428 25.79 8.73 -1.16
CA ASN A 428 26.64 8.50 -2.33
C ASN A 428 26.30 9.44 -3.51
N ASP A 429 25.32 10.34 -3.37
CA ASP A 429 24.95 11.27 -4.45
C ASP A 429 26.09 12.25 -4.74
N SER A 430 26.44 12.41 -6.00
CA SER A 430 27.43 13.38 -6.49
C SER A 430 26.89 14.81 -6.53
N TYR A 431 25.59 15.01 -6.42
CA TYR A 431 24.88 16.29 -6.64
C TYR A 431 25.16 16.91 -8.00
N GLU A 432 25.39 16.09 -9.01
CA GLU A 432 25.53 16.52 -10.38
C GLU A 432 24.29 16.16 -11.17
N GLN A 433 23.98 16.98 -12.17
CA GLN A 433 22.88 16.69 -13.10
C GLN A 433 23.12 15.38 -13.82
N MET A 434 22.09 14.54 -13.95
CA MET A 434 22.18 13.27 -14.63
C MET A 434 22.29 13.47 -16.14
N ILE A 435 23.40 13.00 -16.74
CA ILE A 435 23.61 13.03 -18.19
C ILE A 435 23.15 11.72 -18.78
N ILE A 436 22.11 11.77 -19.59
CA ILE A 436 21.51 10.63 -20.28
C ILE A 436 21.99 10.61 -21.72
N LYS A 437 22.71 9.56 -22.09
CA LYS A 437 23.37 9.48 -23.41
C LYS A 437 22.52 8.76 -24.46
N LYS A 438 21.55 7.94 -24.04
CA LYS A 438 20.79 7.06 -24.93
C LYS A 438 19.31 7.02 -24.54
N GLU A 439 18.49 6.80 -25.52
CA GLU A 439 17.04 6.73 -25.38
C GLU A 439 16.57 5.67 -24.37
N TYR A 440 17.19 4.49 -24.33
CA TYR A 440 16.80 3.47 -23.35
C TYR A 440 17.06 3.90 -21.91
N GLU A 441 18.15 4.65 -21.67
CA GLU A 441 18.45 5.21 -20.33
C GLU A 441 17.41 6.28 -19.95
N TYR A 442 16.97 7.07 -20.93
CA TYR A 442 15.89 8.05 -20.73
C TYR A 442 14.58 7.37 -20.37
N ASN A 443 14.22 6.32 -21.12
CA ASN A 443 13.01 5.56 -20.85
C ASN A 443 13.04 4.91 -19.46
N MET A 444 14.18 4.39 -19.00
CA MET A 444 14.32 3.75 -17.70
C MET A 444 14.35 4.74 -16.51
N ASN A 445 14.85 5.95 -16.71
CA ASN A 445 15.10 6.89 -15.60
C ASN A 445 14.13 8.07 -15.58
N VAL A 446 13.52 8.43 -16.69
CA VAL A 446 12.62 9.57 -16.83
C VAL A 446 11.20 9.13 -17.18
N THR A 447 11.03 8.48 -18.36
CA THR A 447 9.70 8.09 -18.84
C THR A 447 9.01 7.09 -17.92
N ALA A 448 9.75 6.09 -17.41
CA ALA A 448 9.21 5.08 -16.50
C ALA A 448 8.58 5.67 -15.22
N PHE A 449 9.03 6.85 -14.82
CA PHE A 449 8.56 7.55 -13.62
C PHE A 449 7.81 8.86 -13.92
N HIS A 450 7.59 9.18 -15.20
CA HIS A 450 6.92 10.41 -15.68
C HIS A 450 7.48 11.66 -14.99
N LEU A 451 8.81 11.75 -14.91
CA LEU A 451 9.48 12.85 -14.24
C LEU A 451 9.46 14.15 -15.05
N GLU A 452 9.06 14.07 -16.31
CA GLU A 452 8.84 15.21 -17.20
C GLU A 452 7.42 15.23 -17.77
N PRO A 453 6.76 16.40 -17.82
CA PRO A 453 5.38 16.52 -18.27
C PRO A 453 5.19 16.40 -19.79
N ASP A 454 6.19 16.73 -20.58
CA ASP A 454 6.11 16.76 -22.05
C ASP A 454 6.69 15.45 -22.62
N GLY A 455 5.82 14.52 -22.96
CA GLY A 455 6.19 13.19 -23.46
C GLY A 455 6.97 13.13 -24.79
N ALA A 456 7.64 14.20 -25.22
CA ALA A 456 8.53 14.23 -26.36
C ALA A 456 9.93 13.74 -25.97
N ILE A 457 10.48 12.80 -26.72
CA ILE A 457 11.84 12.32 -26.49
C ILE A 457 12.81 13.44 -26.88
N PRO A 458 13.68 13.88 -25.94
CA PRO A 458 14.65 14.95 -26.20
C PRO A 458 15.81 14.49 -27.08
N ASP A 459 16.59 15.43 -27.59
CA ASP A 459 17.86 15.14 -28.26
C ASP A 459 18.91 14.67 -27.26
N PHE A 460 19.73 13.67 -27.64
CA PHE A 460 20.78 13.13 -26.77
C PHE A 460 22.16 13.70 -27.15
N PRO A 461 23.06 13.97 -26.17
CA PRO A 461 22.92 13.72 -24.72
C PRO A 461 21.95 14.69 -24.03
N TYR A 462 21.01 14.15 -23.27
CA TYR A 462 20.06 14.92 -22.48
C TYR A 462 20.58 15.13 -21.04
N VAL A 463 20.49 16.36 -20.53
CA VAL A 463 20.86 16.72 -19.17
C VAL A 463 19.60 16.91 -18.36
N ALA A 464 19.35 15.99 -17.41
CA ALA A 464 18.18 16.04 -16.57
C ALA A 464 18.35 17.13 -15.48
N PRO A 465 17.26 17.83 -15.07
CA PRO A 465 17.34 18.84 -14.01
C PRO A 465 17.55 18.25 -12.61
N PHE A 466 17.77 16.95 -12.50
CA PHE A 466 17.94 16.21 -11.26
C PHE A 466 19.18 15.30 -11.32
N SER A 467 19.66 14.88 -10.14
CA SER A 467 20.76 13.91 -10.02
C SER A 467 20.27 12.47 -10.13
N ALA A 468 21.21 11.53 -10.23
CA ALA A 468 20.90 10.08 -10.30
C ALA A 468 20.14 9.57 -9.07
N SER A 469 20.18 10.26 -7.94
CA SER A 469 19.44 9.90 -6.73
C SER A 469 17.93 9.92 -6.91
N VAL A 470 17.39 10.78 -7.78
CA VAL A 470 15.93 10.90 -7.99
C VAL A 470 15.33 9.62 -8.59
N PRO A 471 15.76 9.11 -9.76
CA PRO A 471 15.22 7.88 -10.29
C PRO A 471 15.50 6.67 -9.38
N ASP A 472 16.59 6.66 -8.63
CA ASP A 472 16.89 5.59 -7.68
C ASP A 472 15.90 5.59 -6.51
N VAL A 473 15.58 6.75 -5.95
CA VAL A 473 14.51 6.90 -4.95
C VAL A 473 13.16 6.49 -5.53
N CYS A 474 12.84 6.89 -6.76
CA CYS A 474 11.59 6.51 -7.42
C CYS A 474 11.47 4.98 -7.56
N ARG A 475 12.58 4.27 -7.85
CA ARG A 475 12.60 2.79 -7.87
C ARG A 475 12.29 2.18 -6.51
N ILE A 476 12.87 2.73 -5.44
CA ILE A 476 12.61 2.25 -4.07
C ILE A 476 11.14 2.47 -3.71
N VAL A 477 10.59 3.66 -3.99
CA VAL A 477 9.18 3.96 -3.70
C VAL A 477 8.25 3.04 -4.49
N ARG A 478 8.56 2.78 -5.76
CA ARG A 478 7.79 1.87 -6.60
C ARG A 478 7.84 0.44 -6.06
N SER A 479 9.03 -0.06 -5.74
CA SER A 479 9.19 -1.39 -5.12
C SER A 479 8.43 -1.48 -3.80
N PHE A 480 8.47 -0.43 -2.97
CA PHE A 480 7.69 -0.37 -1.73
C PHE A 480 6.18 -0.50 -1.97
N ILE A 481 5.65 0.17 -3.00
CA ILE A 481 4.23 0.08 -3.35
C ILE A 481 3.90 -1.35 -3.81
N GLU A 482 4.73 -1.93 -4.69
CA GLU A 482 4.57 -3.29 -5.20
C GLU A 482 4.60 -4.32 -4.07
N ASP A 483 5.55 -4.21 -3.15
CA ASP A 483 5.70 -5.08 -1.98
C ASP A 483 4.55 -4.90 -0.98
N SER A 484 4.07 -3.67 -0.77
CA SER A 484 2.91 -3.38 0.07
C SER A 484 1.63 -3.99 -0.49
N VAL A 485 1.38 -3.83 -1.79
CA VAL A 485 0.22 -4.43 -2.47
C VAL A 485 0.33 -5.95 -2.45
N SER A 486 1.51 -6.50 -2.72
CA SER A 486 1.77 -7.93 -2.66
C SER A 486 1.47 -8.50 -1.28
N TYR A 487 1.89 -7.83 -0.22
CA TYR A 487 1.57 -8.26 1.15
C TYR A 487 0.07 -8.22 1.41
N LEU A 488 -0.61 -7.13 1.08
CA LEU A 488 -2.03 -6.91 1.37
C LEU A 488 -2.99 -7.79 0.53
N SER A 489 -2.48 -8.45 -0.51
CA SER A 489 -3.25 -9.35 -1.38
C SER A 489 -3.62 -10.70 -0.74
N TYR A 490 -3.77 -10.78 0.58
CA TYR A 490 -4.14 -12.02 1.29
C TYR A 490 -5.65 -12.32 1.32
N GLY A 491 -6.49 -11.47 0.73
CA GLY A 491 -7.92 -11.76 0.52
C GLY A 491 -8.85 -11.32 1.64
N GLY A 492 -8.55 -10.21 2.31
CA GLY A 492 -9.47 -9.56 3.26
C GLY A 492 -10.47 -8.63 2.58
N LEU A 493 -11.55 -8.26 3.28
CA LEU A 493 -12.55 -7.27 2.84
C LEU A 493 -12.03 -5.82 2.87
N MET A 494 -10.75 -5.61 3.05
CA MET A 494 -10.16 -4.32 3.28
C MET A 494 -9.97 -3.54 1.99
N ASN A 495 -10.17 -2.25 2.04
CA ASN A 495 -9.75 -1.33 0.98
C ASN A 495 -8.21 -1.25 0.96
N ILE A 496 -7.61 -2.11 0.15
CA ILE A 496 -6.15 -2.24 0.01
C ILE A 496 -5.53 -0.89 -0.35
N TYR A 497 -6.17 -0.14 -1.22
CA TYR A 497 -5.68 1.15 -1.69
C TYR A 497 -5.48 2.17 -0.56
N ASP A 498 -6.46 2.34 0.33
CA ASP A 498 -6.35 3.30 1.44
C ASP A 498 -5.23 2.91 2.41
N VAL A 499 -5.04 1.62 2.61
CA VAL A 499 -3.95 1.10 3.45
C VAL A 499 -2.59 1.33 2.81
N VAL A 500 -2.44 0.98 1.53
CA VAL A 500 -1.20 1.25 0.76
C VAL A 500 -0.88 2.73 0.76
N LYS A 501 -1.87 3.57 0.50
CA LYS A 501 -1.74 5.03 0.54
C LYS A 501 -1.25 5.53 1.90
N ALA A 502 -1.79 5.00 3.01
CA ALA A 502 -1.36 5.40 4.35
C ALA A 502 0.10 5.01 4.63
N TYR A 503 0.55 3.82 4.20
CA TYR A 503 1.94 3.43 4.35
C TYR A 503 2.88 4.14 3.38
N LEU A 504 2.41 4.46 2.17
CA LEU A 504 3.15 5.29 1.23
C LEU A 504 3.37 6.70 1.79
N ASP A 505 2.34 7.32 2.38
CA ASP A 505 2.48 8.58 3.09
C ASP A 505 3.52 8.49 4.22
N ARG A 506 3.52 7.40 4.98
CA ARG A 506 4.53 7.17 6.01
C ARG A 506 5.94 7.03 5.44
N LEU A 507 6.11 6.28 4.35
CA LEU A 507 7.41 6.18 3.67
C LEU A 507 7.93 7.56 3.25
N LEU A 508 7.08 8.35 2.60
CA LEU A 508 7.47 9.65 2.07
C LEU A 508 7.71 10.68 3.18
N ILE A 509 6.97 10.61 4.28
CA ILE A 509 7.12 11.55 5.40
C ILE A 509 8.23 11.10 6.36
N GLU A 510 8.11 9.87 6.89
CA GLU A 510 8.99 9.40 7.96
C GLU A 510 10.36 8.95 7.46
N VAL A 511 10.49 8.58 6.18
CA VAL A 511 11.75 8.10 5.61
C VAL A 511 12.33 9.12 4.64
N LEU A 512 11.68 9.37 3.52
CA LEU A 512 12.23 10.23 2.47
C LEU A 512 12.43 11.66 2.97
N ASN A 513 11.39 12.25 3.53
CA ASN A 513 11.44 13.64 4.00
C ASN A 513 12.43 13.82 5.17
N ASP A 514 12.45 12.87 6.13
CA ASP A 514 13.41 12.94 7.24
C ASP A 514 14.85 12.81 6.74
N SER A 515 15.14 11.93 5.77
CA SER A 515 16.46 11.82 5.17
C SER A 515 16.86 13.09 4.43
N LEU A 516 15.93 13.73 3.70
CA LEU A 516 16.15 15.01 3.04
C LEU A 516 16.44 16.13 4.04
N LEU A 517 15.66 16.23 5.13
CA LEU A 517 15.89 17.23 6.19
C LEU A 517 17.23 17.01 6.90
N ASN A 518 17.61 15.78 7.15
CA ASN A 518 18.92 15.45 7.71
C ASN A 518 20.06 15.91 6.80
N MET A 519 19.89 15.81 5.48
CA MET A 519 20.88 16.32 4.52
C MET A 519 21.00 17.85 4.59
N ILE A 520 19.88 18.56 4.69
CA ILE A 520 19.84 20.02 4.74
C ILE A 520 20.51 20.56 6.01
N TYR A 521 20.20 19.93 7.16
CA TYR A 521 20.63 20.47 8.47
C TYR A 521 21.90 19.86 9.02
N ALA A 522 22.22 18.60 8.72
CA ALA A 522 23.37 17.91 9.29
C ALA A 522 24.64 18.02 8.44
N ARG A 523 24.54 18.34 7.14
CA ARG A 523 25.66 18.45 6.22
C ARG A 523 25.88 19.92 5.81
N SER A 524 27.13 20.36 5.82
CA SER A 524 27.49 21.64 5.20
C SER A 524 27.58 21.46 3.68
N LEU A 525 26.46 21.61 2.99
CA LEU A 525 26.41 21.52 1.53
C LEU A 525 26.93 22.80 0.89
N ALA A 526 27.68 22.65 -0.21
CA ALA A 526 28.05 23.77 -1.08
C ALA A 526 26.80 24.34 -1.77
N MET A 527 26.86 25.56 -2.28
CA MET A 527 25.73 26.23 -2.93
C MET A 527 25.17 25.41 -4.12
N SER A 528 26.05 24.91 -5.00
CA SER A 528 25.65 24.08 -6.15
C SER A 528 24.95 22.79 -5.72
N GLN A 529 25.44 22.16 -4.66
CA GLN A 529 24.82 20.96 -4.08
C GLN A 529 23.44 21.27 -3.50
N MET A 530 23.29 22.42 -2.84
CA MET A 530 22.00 22.86 -2.31
C MET A 530 20.99 23.17 -3.43
N MET A 531 21.47 23.76 -4.54
CA MET A 531 20.64 24.00 -5.72
C MET A 531 20.17 22.67 -6.33
N GLN A 532 21.08 21.71 -6.50
CA GLN A 532 20.74 20.40 -7.03
C GLN A 532 19.76 19.65 -6.11
N LEU A 533 19.96 19.73 -4.80
CA LEU A 533 19.03 19.17 -3.83
C LEU A 533 17.63 19.81 -3.93
N ALA A 534 17.57 21.13 -4.13
CA ALA A 534 16.32 21.83 -4.34
C ALA A 534 15.59 21.39 -5.61
N GLY A 535 16.33 21.18 -6.70
CA GLY A 535 15.83 20.59 -7.94
C GLY A 535 15.29 19.17 -7.72
N ASN A 536 16.07 18.32 -7.08
CA ASN A 536 15.70 16.94 -6.77
C ASN A 536 14.40 16.86 -5.95
N ILE A 537 14.26 17.67 -4.91
CA ILE A 537 13.04 17.70 -4.06
C ILE A 537 11.83 18.16 -4.88
N SER A 538 12.02 19.11 -5.79
CA SER A 538 10.93 19.58 -6.66
C SER A 538 10.38 18.46 -7.55
N VAL A 539 11.27 17.64 -8.11
CA VAL A 539 10.89 16.51 -8.95
C VAL A 539 10.24 15.39 -8.12
N LEU A 540 10.78 15.10 -6.93
CA LEU A 540 10.22 14.13 -6.01
C LEU A 540 8.82 14.53 -5.48
N GLU A 541 8.59 15.83 -5.26
CA GLU A 541 7.26 16.34 -4.89
C GLU A 541 6.23 16.10 -6.00
N GLN A 542 6.62 16.38 -7.25
CA GLN A 542 5.77 16.13 -8.41
C GLN A 542 5.52 14.63 -8.65
N ALA A 543 6.52 13.78 -8.38
CA ALA A 543 6.41 12.35 -8.50
C ALA A 543 5.36 11.73 -7.55
N CYS A 544 4.94 12.45 -6.50
CA CYS A 544 3.90 11.96 -5.57
C CYS A 544 2.58 11.61 -6.27
N ASP A 545 2.19 12.35 -7.30
CA ASP A 545 0.97 12.07 -8.07
C ASP A 545 1.10 10.75 -8.85
N MET A 546 2.30 10.47 -9.35
CA MET A 546 2.62 9.22 -10.03
C MET A 546 2.63 8.01 -9.09
N TYR A 547 3.17 8.16 -7.90
CA TYR A 547 3.13 7.10 -6.89
C TYR A 547 1.69 6.75 -6.52
N LEU A 548 0.84 7.76 -6.38
CA LEU A 548 -0.58 7.58 -6.09
C LEU A 548 -1.29 6.86 -7.24
N LEU A 549 -1.04 7.27 -8.48
CA LEU A 549 -1.60 6.63 -9.67
C LEU A 549 -1.14 5.18 -9.80
N HIS A 550 0.17 4.94 -9.62
CA HIS A 550 0.73 3.58 -9.66
C HIS A 550 0.13 2.68 -8.58
N SER A 551 -0.04 3.20 -7.35
CA SER A 551 -0.68 2.45 -6.27
C SER A 551 -2.14 2.11 -6.58
N ALA A 552 -2.89 3.03 -7.19
CA ALA A 552 -4.26 2.82 -7.62
C ALA A 552 -4.34 1.74 -8.73
N GLN A 553 -3.46 1.80 -9.71
CA GLN A 553 -3.38 0.80 -10.79
C GLN A 553 -3.10 -0.60 -10.26
N LEU A 554 -2.13 -0.75 -9.35
CA LEU A 554 -1.81 -2.03 -8.72
C LEU A 554 -2.96 -2.57 -7.86
N CYS A 555 -3.69 -1.67 -7.20
CA CYS A 555 -4.88 -2.04 -6.42
C CYS A 555 -6.12 -2.33 -7.30
N GLY A 556 -6.02 -2.20 -8.64
CA GLY A 556 -7.10 -2.47 -9.57
C GLY A 556 -8.16 -1.38 -9.62
N ILE A 557 -7.82 -0.14 -9.24
CA ILE A 557 -8.72 1.00 -9.33
C ILE A 557 -8.61 1.60 -10.74
N PRO A 558 -9.73 1.75 -11.49
CA PRO A 558 -9.72 2.37 -12.81
C PRO A 558 -9.17 3.81 -12.75
N ASN A 559 -8.34 4.18 -13.72
CA ASN A 559 -7.67 5.49 -13.79
C ASN A 559 -8.65 6.67 -13.67
N ARG A 560 -9.84 6.56 -14.27
CA ARG A 560 -10.90 7.58 -14.18
C ARG A 560 -11.40 7.83 -12.76
N ILE A 561 -11.32 6.81 -11.89
CA ILE A 561 -11.71 6.92 -10.48
C ILE A 561 -10.52 7.42 -9.67
N ALA A 562 -9.32 6.93 -9.96
CA ALA A 562 -8.09 7.36 -9.31
C ALA A 562 -7.86 8.87 -9.47
N GLU A 563 -8.06 9.41 -10.67
CA GLU A 563 -7.97 10.84 -10.96
C GLU A 563 -9.02 11.70 -10.23
N ARG A 564 -10.19 11.12 -9.92
CA ARG A 564 -11.27 11.81 -9.17
C ARG A 564 -11.12 11.72 -7.66
N CYS A 565 -10.36 10.76 -7.16
CA CYS A 565 -10.06 10.64 -5.73
C CYS A 565 -9.00 11.67 -5.30
N HIS A 566 -9.36 12.95 -5.35
CA HIS A 566 -8.48 14.12 -5.12
C HIS A 566 -7.96 14.31 -3.69
N SER A 567 -8.12 13.34 -2.80
CA SER A 567 -7.33 13.37 -1.57
C SER A 567 -5.90 12.93 -1.89
N GLY A 568 -5.08 13.86 -2.34
CA GLY A 568 -3.65 13.63 -2.58
C GLY A 568 -2.93 13.01 -1.38
N LEU A 569 -1.68 12.68 -1.55
CA LEU A 569 -0.81 12.26 -0.45
C LEU A 569 -0.59 13.45 0.50
N THR A 570 -0.68 13.22 1.80
CA THR A 570 -0.32 14.22 2.82
C THR A 570 1.17 14.53 2.75
N ALA A 571 1.97 13.56 2.36
CA ALA A 571 3.40 13.67 2.09
C ALA A 571 3.75 14.79 1.09
N ARG A 572 2.90 15.04 0.09
CA ARG A 572 3.12 16.13 -0.86
C ARG A 572 3.23 17.48 -0.19
N ALA A 573 2.33 17.78 0.75
CA ALA A 573 2.38 19.04 1.51
C ALA A 573 3.62 19.12 2.40
N VAL A 574 4.05 18.00 2.97
CA VAL A 574 5.26 17.91 3.81
C VAL A 574 6.52 18.13 2.96
N LEU A 575 6.64 17.46 1.81
CA LEU A 575 7.75 17.64 0.87
C LEU A 575 7.81 19.08 0.34
N LYS A 576 6.64 19.71 0.09
CA LYS A 576 6.58 21.12 -0.28
C LYS A 576 7.05 22.05 0.85
N ALA A 577 6.79 21.71 2.09
CA ALA A 577 7.33 22.45 3.24
C ALA A 577 8.86 22.29 3.32
N SER A 578 9.38 21.08 3.12
CA SER A 578 10.83 20.82 3.07
C SER A 578 11.50 21.49 1.87
N GLN A 579 10.85 21.52 0.72
CA GLN A 579 11.28 22.29 -0.43
C GLN A 579 11.44 23.80 -0.08
N ASN A 580 10.47 24.38 0.62
CA ASN A 580 10.58 25.75 1.10
C ASN A 580 11.71 25.93 2.12
N ALA A 581 11.96 24.93 2.97
CA ALA A 581 13.09 24.95 3.90
C ALA A 581 14.45 24.97 3.15
N VAL A 582 14.58 24.18 2.09
CA VAL A 582 15.77 24.19 1.21
C VAL A 582 15.91 25.55 0.53
N TYR A 583 14.83 26.12 0.00
CA TYR A 583 14.89 27.45 -0.62
C TYR A 583 15.33 28.52 0.38
N ASN A 584 14.83 28.47 1.61
CA ASN A 584 15.27 29.40 2.65
C ASN A 584 16.74 29.19 3.02
N ALA A 585 17.20 27.93 3.12
CA ALA A 585 18.60 27.62 3.36
C ALA A 585 19.48 28.13 2.20
N LEU A 586 19.05 27.94 0.96
CA LEU A 586 19.73 28.42 -0.22
C LEU A 586 19.79 29.98 -0.24
N ILE A 587 18.67 30.66 0.06
CA ILE A 587 18.61 32.11 0.18
C ILE A 587 19.60 32.58 1.26
N ASN A 588 19.66 31.91 2.40
CA ASN A 588 20.62 32.25 3.46
C ASN A 588 22.08 32.10 3.01
N LEU A 589 22.38 31.02 2.25
CA LEU A 589 23.73 30.83 1.68
C LEU A 589 24.07 31.95 0.66
N VAL A 590 23.12 32.29 -0.21
CA VAL A 590 23.28 33.39 -1.19
C VAL A 590 23.47 34.71 -0.46
N ASN A 591 22.63 34.99 0.54
CA ASN A 591 22.73 36.22 1.33
C ASN A 591 24.07 36.31 2.08
N SER A 592 24.51 35.21 2.69
CA SER A 592 25.82 35.16 3.35
C SER A 592 26.97 35.42 2.37
N LYS A 593 26.83 34.97 1.12
CA LYS A 593 27.82 35.24 0.08
C LYS A 593 27.76 36.71 -0.41
N VAL A 594 26.55 37.22 -0.53
CA VAL A 594 26.34 38.65 -0.82
C VAL A 594 26.96 39.53 0.28
N ASP A 595 26.78 39.14 1.55
CA ASP A 595 27.36 39.88 2.70
C ASP A 595 28.90 39.99 2.61
N GLU A 596 29.59 38.95 2.10
CA GLU A 596 31.05 39.03 1.89
C GLU A 596 31.43 40.17 0.93
N PHE A 597 30.62 40.40 -0.11
CA PHE A 597 30.84 41.49 -1.04
C PHE A 597 30.35 42.82 -0.46
N MET A 598 29.26 42.81 0.31
CA MET A 598 28.70 43.99 0.93
C MET A 598 29.62 44.60 2.03
N VAL A 599 30.60 43.85 2.54
CA VAL A 599 31.66 44.42 3.39
C VAL A 599 32.40 45.54 2.68
N LEU A 600 32.50 45.51 1.34
CA LEU A 600 33.10 46.58 0.56
C LEU A 600 32.32 47.92 0.59
N LEU A 601 31.07 47.94 1.08
CA LEU A 601 30.31 49.15 1.38
C LEU A 601 31.04 50.06 2.39
N ASP A 602 31.85 49.49 3.28
CA ASP A 602 32.65 50.26 4.22
C ASP A 602 33.73 51.08 3.52
N ASN A 603 34.11 50.73 2.29
CA ASN A 603 35.11 51.45 1.48
C ASN A 603 34.47 52.60 0.65
N VAL A 604 33.14 52.71 0.66
CA VAL A 604 32.43 53.77 -0.07
C VAL A 604 32.81 55.15 0.53
N ASN A 605 33.23 56.07 -0.32
CA ASN A 605 33.51 57.42 0.12
C ASN A 605 32.19 58.19 0.34
N TRP A 606 31.68 58.16 1.57
CA TRP A 606 30.42 58.81 1.94
C TRP A 606 30.50 60.33 1.91
N ILE A 607 31.71 60.90 1.86
CA ILE A 607 31.97 62.35 1.86
C ILE A 607 32.63 62.78 0.54
N ALA A 608 32.26 62.16 -0.57
CA ALA A 608 32.82 62.42 -1.87
C ALA A 608 32.60 63.86 -2.29
N GLU A 609 33.68 64.53 -2.74
CA GLU A 609 33.64 65.91 -3.23
C GLU A 609 33.18 66.04 -4.67
N GLU A 610 33.48 65.03 -5.49
CA GLU A 610 33.08 64.89 -6.88
C GLU A 610 32.02 63.82 -7.10
N ALA A 611 31.18 63.96 -8.10
CA ALA A 611 30.23 62.90 -8.47
C ALA A 611 31.00 61.79 -9.10
N PRO A 612 30.73 60.49 -8.69
CA PRO A 612 31.35 59.34 -9.30
C PRO A 612 30.80 59.12 -10.71
N ASP A 613 31.67 58.71 -11.63
CA ASP A 613 31.30 58.31 -12.99
C ASP A 613 30.96 56.86 -13.16
N ASN A 614 31.44 56.01 -12.22
CA ASN A 614 31.28 54.56 -12.25
C ASN A 614 30.59 54.06 -10.96
N ALA A 615 30.04 52.85 -11.04
CA ALA A 615 29.52 52.15 -9.88
C ALA A 615 30.61 51.83 -8.85
N ASN A 616 30.23 51.70 -7.61
CA ASN A 616 31.12 51.28 -6.53
C ASN A 616 31.57 49.80 -6.70
N ASP A 617 32.76 49.49 -6.19
CA ASP A 617 33.40 48.17 -6.33
C ASP A 617 32.51 47.06 -5.78
N TYR A 618 31.85 47.26 -4.64
CA TYR A 618 30.94 46.27 -4.08
C TYR A 618 29.83 45.88 -5.04
N MET A 619 29.27 46.82 -5.78
CA MET A 619 28.18 46.57 -6.70
C MET A 619 28.63 45.77 -7.93
N ASN A 620 29.85 46.09 -8.43
CA ASN A 620 30.41 45.28 -9.53
C ASN A 620 30.63 43.83 -9.13
N GLU A 621 31.17 43.57 -7.94
CA GLU A 621 31.38 42.22 -7.43
C GLU A 621 30.04 41.48 -7.20
N VAL A 622 29.06 42.19 -6.62
CA VAL A 622 27.71 41.65 -6.42
C VAL A 622 27.06 41.26 -7.76
N LEU A 623 27.15 42.11 -8.77
CA LEU A 623 26.56 41.84 -10.10
C LEU A 623 27.23 40.67 -10.80
N ILE A 624 28.56 40.57 -10.77
CA ILE A 624 29.29 39.42 -11.30
C ILE A 624 28.84 38.11 -10.63
N TYR A 625 28.71 38.16 -9.30
CA TYR A 625 28.25 37.04 -8.55
C TYR A 625 26.80 36.65 -8.90
N LEU A 626 25.88 37.63 -8.95
CA LEU A 626 24.49 37.40 -9.31
C LEU A 626 24.31 36.86 -10.74
N GLU A 627 25.16 37.35 -11.69
CA GLU A 627 25.16 36.80 -13.07
C GLU A 627 25.50 35.32 -13.09
N THR A 628 26.56 34.96 -12.37
CA THR A 628 26.97 33.55 -12.23
C THR A 628 25.92 32.72 -11.50
N LEU A 629 25.32 33.27 -10.45
CA LEU A 629 24.26 32.62 -9.68
C LEU A 629 23.05 32.32 -10.55
N VAL A 630 22.55 33.34 -11.29
CA VAL A 630 21.35 33.17 -12.11
C VAL A 630 21.59 32.21 -13.26
N SER A 631 22.75 32.29 -13.95
CA SER A 631 23.06 31.35 -15.03
C SER A 631 23.11 29.90 -14.57
N THR A 632 23.74 29.63 -13.41
CA THR A 632 23.79 28.27 -12.84
C THR A 632 22.43 27.82 -12.31
N ALA A 633 21.72 28.70 -11.62
CA ALA A 633 20.42 28.38 -11.03
C ALA A 633 19.32 28.15 -12.08
N GLN A 634 19.39 28.81 -13.22
CA GLN A 634 18.43 28.65 -14.32
C GLN A 634 18.45 27.25 -14.93
N GLU A 635 19.61 26.57 -14.92
CA GLU A 635 19.76 25.21 -15.45
C GLU A 635 19.21 24.14 -14.49
N ILE A 636 19.17 24.43 -13.20
CA ILE A 636 18.91 23.42 -12.16
C ILE A 636 17.56 23.66 -11.46
N LEU A 637 17.22 24.91 -11.17
CA LEU A 637 16.08 25.24 -10.33
C LEU A 637 14.79 25.40 -11.12
N PRO A 638 13.66 24.96 -10.60
CA PRO A 638 12.35 25.36 -11.12
C PRO A 638 12.19 26.88 -11.09
N LEU A 639 11.47 27.42 -12.06
CA LEU A 639 11.25 28.88 -12.19
C LEU A 639 10.74 29.54 -10.90
N GLU A 640 9.90 28.85 -10.14
CA GLU A 640 9.39 29.38 -8.86
C GLU A 640 10.51 29.50 -7.80
N ALA A 641 11.41 28.53 -7.75
CA ALA A 641 12.56 28.54 -6.87
C ALA A 641 13.57 29.63 -7.26
N LEU A 642 13.88 29.71 -8.55
CA LEU A 642 14.74 30.72 -9.12
C LEU A 642 14.21 32.11 -8.74
N TYR A 643 12.91 32.35 -8.93
CA TYR A 643 12.29 33.62 -8.54
C TYR A 643 12.46 33.93 -7.05
N LYS A 644 12.24 32.94 -6.15
CA LYS A 644 12.37 33.12 -4.70
C LYS A 644 13.81 33.45 -4.30
N VAL A 645 14.79 32.74 -4.88
CA VAL A 645 16.21 32.89 -4.55
C VAL A 645 16.70 34.29 -5.02
N VAL A 646 16.42 34.63 -6.26
CA VAL A 646 16.85 35.93 -6.81
C VAL A 646 16.13 37.08 -6.11
N SER A 647 14.79 36.96 -5.90
CA SER A 647 14.04 37.97 -5.14
C SER A 647 14.57 38.14 -3.72
N GLY A 648 14.96 37.03 -3.07
CA GLY A 648 15.57 37.03 -1.73
C GLY A 648 16.89 37.78 -1.72
N ALA A 649 17.78 37.49 -2.68
CA ALA A 649 19.06 38.19 -2.83
C ALA A 649 18.85 39.69 -3.10
N MET A 650 17.96 40.07 -4.01
CA MET A 650 17.63 41.46 -4.29
C MET A 650 17.12 42.22 -3.06
N SER A 651 16.21 41.56 -2.30
CA SER A 651 15.73 42.15 -1.04
C SER A 651 16.85 42.34 -0.03
N HIS A 652 17.74 41.36 0.10
CA HIS A 652 18.86 41.41 1.02
C HIS A 652 19.87 42.50 0.67
N ILE A 653 20.18 42.68 -0.62
CA ILE A 653 21.02 43.78 -1.11
C ILE A 653 20.39 45.13 -0.80
N SER A 654 19.07 45.28 -1.08
CA SER A 654 18.30 46.48 -0.77
C SER A 654 18.36 46.83 0.73
N ASP A 655 18.14 45.83 1.57
CA ASP A 655 18.18 45.97 3.04
C ASP A 655 19.58 46.26 3.56
N SER A 656 20.62 45.70 2.95
CA SER A 656 22.01 45.97 3.31
C SER A 656 22.42 47.41 2.99
N ILE A 657 22.07 47.93 1.81
CA ILE A 657 22.31 49.33 1.44
C ILE A 657 21.51 50.25 2.37
N MET A 658 20.24 49.94 2.65
CA MET A 658 19.40 50.67 3.58
C MET A 658 20.01 50.68 4.98
N THR A 659 20.49 49.55 5.46
CA THR A 659 21.12 49.40 6.77
C THR A 659 22.41 50.18 6.87
N ALA A 660 23.23 50.22 5.81
CA ALA A 660 24.44 51.02 5.76
C ALA A 660 24.13 52.52 5.93
N LEU A 661 23.06 53.01 5.27
CA LEU A 661 22.63 54.40 5.43
C LEU A 661 22.06 54.71 6.82
N LEU A 662 21.44 53.72 7.47
CA LEU A 662 20.86 53.82 8.81
C LEU A 662 21.92 53.66 9.93
N ASN A 663 23.00 52.91 9.69
CA ASN A 663 24.00 52.55 10.69
C ASN A 663 24.81 53.75 11.16
N ASP A 664 25.15 53.79 12.44
CA ASP A 664 25.97 54.85 13.06
C ASP A 664 27.40 54.91 12.52
N GLY A 665 27.86 53.91 11.79
CA GLY A 665 29.15 53.91 11.06
C GLY A 665 29.22 55.01 10.02
N VAL A 666 28.10 55.31 9.34
CA VAL A 666 27.95 56.41 8.40
C VAL A 666 27.38 57.61 9.13
N LYS A 667 28.26 58.45 9.64
CA LYS A 667 27.83 59.65 10.39
C LYS A 667 27.31 60.77 9.50
N ARG A 668 27.84 60.85 8.28
CA ARG A 668 27.51 61.93 7.30
C ARG A 668 27.72 61.42 5.89
N PHE A 669 26.89 61.82 4.97
CA PHE A 669 27.06 61.52 3.54
C PHE A 669 26.64 62.74 2.69
N THR A 670 27.26 62.87 1.49
CA THR A 670 27.03 63.96 0.57
C THR A 670 26.11 63.56 -0.57
N VAL A 671 25.65 64.53 -1.35
CA VAL A 671 24.89 64.33 -2.60
C VAL A 671 25.65 63.42 -3.56
N ASN A 672 26.97 63.62 -3.66
CA ASN A 672 27.82 62.82 -4.56
C ASN A 672 27.88 61.36 -4.18
N ALA A 673 27.94 61.05 -2.88
CA ALA A 673 27.81 59.65 -2.41
C ALA A 673 26.44 59.06 -2.78
N VAL A 674 25.34 59.81 -2.65
CA VAL A 674 24.00 59.35 -3.06
C VAL A 674 23.91 59.17 -4.59
N LEU A 675 24.61 60.02 -5.39
CA LEU A 675 24.71 59.80 -6.85
C LEU A 675 25.44 58.48 -7.17
N GLY A 676 26.48 58.13 -6.41
CA GLY A 676 27.13 56.83 -6.54
C GLY A 676 26.17 55.68 -6.28
N ILE A 677 25.42 55.75 -5.18
CA ILE A 677 24.37 54.74 -4.89
C ILE A 677 23.28 54.73 -5.97
N ASP A 678 22.96 55.89 -6.57
CA ASP A 678 22.01 55.93 -7.69
C ASP A 678 22.51 55.18 -8.94
N ILE A 679 23.82 55.28 -9.25
CA ILE A 679 24.47 54.51 -10.31
C ILE A 679 24.41 53.03 -10.00
N ASP A 680 24.78 52.66 -8.78
CA ASP A 680 24.73 51.27 -8.32
C ASP A 680 23.31 50.65 -8.48
N LEU A 681 22.31 51.38 -8.00
CA LEU A 681 20.94 50.95 -8.10
C LEU A 681 20.43 50.88 -9.55
N LYS A 682 20.85 51.78 -10.44
CA LYS A 682 20.49 51.73 -11.87
C LYS A 682 21.07 50.46 -12.52
N MET A 683 22.32 50.11 -12.20
CA MET A 683 22.91 48.89 -12.71
C MET A 683 22.20 47.64 -12.18
N LEU A 684 21.86 47.64 -10.89
CA LEU A 684 21.13 46.53 -10.27
C LEU A 684 19.69 46.42 -10.81
N GLU A 685 19.01 47.55 -11.06
CA GLU A 685 17.69 47.58 -11.69
C GLU A 685 17.72 47.05 -13.13
N ALA A 686 18.73 47.45 -13.92
CA ALA A 686 18.90 46.96 -15.28
C ALA A 686 19.16 45.47 -15.31
N PHE A 687 20.01 44.96 -14.39
CA PHE A 687 20.20 43.53 -14.21
C PHE A 687 18.89 42.81 -13.81
N ALA A 688 18.12 43.39 -12.87
CA ALA A 688 16.86 42.83 -12.41
C ALA A 688 15.84 42.73 -13.56
N ASP A 689 15.73 43.73 -14.40
CA ASP A 689 14.80 43.75 -15.54
C ASP A 689 15.28 42.76 -16.63
N GLU A 690 16.57 42.73 -16.98
CA GLU A 690 17.15 41.83 -17.96
C GLU A 690 16.97 40.34 -17.55
N LYS A 691 17.28 40.02 -16.29
CA LYS A 691 17.20 38.64 -15.84
C LYS A 691 15.76 38.17 -15.62
N PHE A 692 14.84 39.08 -15.27
CA PHE A 692 13.42 38.70 -15.18
C PHE A 692 12.86 38.32 -16.55
N ASP A 693 13.25 39.01 -17.60
CA ASP A 693 12.78 38.73 -18.97
C ASP A 693 13.53 37.52 -19.58
N SER A 694 14.85 37.44 -19.45
CA SER A 694 15.68 36.41 -20.08
C SER A 694 15.47 35.02 -19.47
N THR A 695 15.09 34.93 -18.19
CA THR A 695 14.82 33.65 -17.51
C THR A 695 13.42 33.10 -17.77
N GLY A 696 12.55 33.81 -18.52
CA GLY A 696 11.18 33.39 -18.78
C GLY A 696 10.22 33.50 -17.60
N LEU A 697 10.63 34.21 -16.54
CA LEU A 697 9.79 34.45 -15.36
C LEU A 697 8.55 35.31 -15.65
N SER A 698 8.59 36.10 -16.71
CA SER A 698 7.45 36.85 -17.24
C SER A 698 6.26 35.96 -17.63
N VAL A 699 6.53 34.69 -18.03
CA VAL A 699 5.51 33.70 -18.39
C VAL A 699 4.72 33.18 -17.17
N LEU A 700 5.30 33.26 -15.98
CA LEU A 700 4.64 32.82 -14.74
C LEU A 700 3.48 33.71 -14.29
N GLY A 701 3.22 34.81 -14.99
CA GLY A 701 2.14 35.73 -14.66
C GLY A 701 2.27 36.37 -13.28
N LYS A 702 3.48 36.46 -12.72
CA LYS A 702 3.73 37.12 -11.43
C LYS A 702 3.65 38.62 -11.61
N GLU A 703 2.79 39.23 -10.81
CA GLU A 703 2.62 40.70 -10.81
C GLU A 703 3.85 41.44 -10.29
N THR A 704 4.73 40.80 -9.50
CA THR A 704 5.92 41.40 -8.90
C THR A 704 7.19 40.97 -9.63
N THR A 705 7.97 41.97 -10.05
CA THR A 705 9.27 41.78 -10.69
C THR A 705 10.41 41.78 -9.66
N PHE A 706 11.65 41.46 -10.06
CA PHE A 706 12.81 41.58 -9.18
C PHE A 706 13.06 43.03 -8.77
N ARG A 707 12.74 43.98 -9.66
CA ARG A 707 12.86 45.42 -9.40
C ARG A 707 11.98 45.90 -8.26
N ASP A 708 10.83 45.27 -8.05
CA ASP A 708 9.93 45.63 -6.94
C ASP A 708 10.56 45.43 -5.57
N ARG A 709 11.61 44.60 -5.45
CA ARG A 709 12.38 44.40 -4.22
C ARG A 709 13.31 45.58 -3.91
N LEU A 710 13.60 46.41 -4.89
CA LEU A 710 14.45 47.57 -4.77
C LEU A 710 13.66 48.85 -4.55
N VAL A 711 12.35 48.83 -4.52
CA VAL A 711 11.48 50.00 -4.49
C VAL A 711 11.72 50.88 -3.26
N GLU A 712 11.95 50.30 -2.06
CA GLU A 712 12.15 51.09 -0.85
C GLU A 712 13.45 51.92 -0.94
N ILE A 713 14.55 51.29 -1.30
CA ILE A 713 15.84 51.99 -1.43
C ILE A 713 15.80 52.95 -2.61
N ARG A 714 15.16 52.63 -3.74
CA ARG A 714 14.98 53.50 -4.88
C ARG A 714 14.19 54.77 -4.52
N GLN A 715 13.10 54.61 -3.78
CA GLN A 715 12.32 55.74 -3.29
C GLN A 715 13.13 56.64 -2.35
N LEU A 716 13.95 56.04 -1.49
CA LEU A 716 14.85 56.79 -0.61
C LEU A 716 15.89 57.62 -1.39
N VAL A 717 16.57 56.99 -2.35
CA VAL A 717 17.55 57.68 -3.20
C VAL A 717 16.88 58.78 -4.01
N ASN A 718 15.70 58.52 -4.58
CA ASN A 718 14.93 59.56 -5.30
C ASN A 718 14.53 60.72 -4.39
N LEU A 719 14.16 60.46 -3.13
CA LEU A 719 13.85 61.48 -2.15
C LEU A 719 15.10 62.33 -1.86
N LEU A 720 16.26 61.69 -1.63
CA LEU A 720 17.52 62.38 -1.33
C LEU A 720 18.05 63.16 -2.53
N LEU A 721 17.79 62.75 -3.77
CA LEU A 721 18.16 63.42 -5.00
C LEU A 721 17.10 64.42 -5.48
N SER A 722 15.94 64.46 -4.87
CA SER A 722 14.84 65.36 -5.25
C SER A 722 15.21 66.79 -5.09
N SER A 723 14.71 67.64 -5.98
CA SER A 723 14.83 69.14 -5.88
C SER A 723 13.96 69.71 -4.75
N GLN A 724 12.90 68.96 -4.37
CA GLN A 724 11.90 69.35 -3.36
C GLN A 724 11.60 68.22 -2.40
N PRO A 725 12.55 67.78 -1.55
CA PRO A 725 12.36 66.68 -0.64
C PRO A 725 11.27 66.91 0.41
N GLU A 726 10.91 68.17 0.70
CA GLU A 726 9.77 68.53 1.58
C GLU A 726 8.42 67.97 1.11
N ASN A 727 8.27 67.64 -0.18
CA ASN A 727 7.09 67.02 -0.76
C ASN A 727 6.79 65.63 -0.16
N PHE A 728 7.76 64.97 0.47
CA PHE A 728 7.56 63.74 1.22
C PHE A 728 6.51 63.87 2.34
N MET A 729 6.38 65.07 2.91
CA MET A 729 5.40 65.36 3.95
C MET A 729 3.97 65.60 3.40
N ASN A 730 3.81 65.71 2.09
CA ASN A 730 2.49 65.78 1.47
C ASN A 730 1.89 64.37 1.33
N PRO A 731 0.74 64.04 1.95
CA PRO A 731 0.21 62.71 1.96
C PRO A 731 -0.04 62.11 0.56
N VAL A 732 -0.51 62.93 -0.38
CA VAL A 732 -0.82 62.50 -1.77
C VAL A 732 0.46 62.20 -2.54
N ILE A 733 1.48 63.06 -2.43
CA ILE A 733 2.77 62.87 -3.13
C ILE A 733 3.51 61.71 -2.51
N ARG A 734 3.45 61.58 -1.18
CA ARG A 734 4.08 60.47 -0.47
C ARG A 734 3.47 59.15 -0.89
N GLN A 735 2.15 59.02 -0.88
CA GLN A 735 1.49 57.76 -1.26
C GLN A 735 1.82 57.38 -2.70
N ARG A 736 1.97 58.36 -3.60
CA ARG A 736 2.27 58.10 -5.01
C ARG A 736 3.74 57.77 -5.27
N ASN A 737 4.66 58.47 -4.64
CA ASN A 737 6.09 58.40 -5.02
C ASN A 737 6.99 57.78 -3.94
N TYR A 738 6.54 57.67 -2.69
CA TYR A 738 7.30 57.30 -1.54
C TYR A 738 6.54 56.40 -0.58
N GLY A 739 5.57 55.62 -1.12
CA GLY A 739 4.66 54.79 -0.32
C GLY A 739 5.33 53.70 0.52
N SER A 740 6.50 53.23 0.09
CA SER A 740 7.28 52.22 0.79
C SER A 740 8.16 52.73 1.91
N LEU A 741 8.35 54.08 2.01
CA LEU A 741 9.25 54.67 2.99
C LEU A 741 8.59 54.89 4.36
N ASP A 742 9.26 54.46 5.41
CA ASP A 742 8.90 54.75 6.80
C ASP A 742 9.45 56.12 7.25
N TYR A 743 8.64 56.88 8.00
CA TYR A 743 9.02 58.18 8.52
C TYR A 743 10.26 58.12 9.41
N LYS A 744 10.41 57.08 10.26
CA LYS A 744 11.55 56.95 11.17
C LYS A 744 12.84 56.71 10.39
N LYS A 745 12.83 55.78 9.40
CA LYS A 745 13.98 55.54 8.55
C LYS A 745 14.40 56.77 7.80
N VAL A 746 13.46 57.52 7.21
CA VAL A 746 13.73 58.77 6.48
C VAL A 746 14.27 59.84 7.40
N ALA A 747 13.78 59.96 8.64
CA ALA A 747 14.28 60.94 9.61
C ALA A 747 15.76 60.72 9.93
N ILE A 748 16.14 59.45 10.23
CA ILE A 748 17.52 59.08 10.54
C ILE A 748 18.46 59.37 9.36
N VAL A 749 18.07 58.97 8.15
CA VAL A 749 18.86 59.12 6.94
C VAL A 749 19.01 60.59 6.58
N CYS A 750 17.92 61.37 6.61
CA CYS A 750 17.94 62.79 6.34
C CYS A 750 18.80 63.56 7.34
N ASP A 751 18.86 63.17 8.63
CA ASP A 751 19.71 63.86 9.60
C ASP A 751 21.21 63.72 9.28
N LYS A 752 21.63 62.59 8.75
CA LYS A 752 23.00 62.32 8.30
C LYS A 752 23.36 62.96 6.98
N TYR A 753 22.36 63.30 6.17
CA TYR A 753 22.57 63.86 4.85
C TYR A 753 23.08 65.32 4.96
N LYS A 754 24.17 65.68 4.24
CA LYS A 754 24.68 67.02 4.07
C LYS A 754 24.87 67.37 2.59
N ASP A 755 24.37 68.48 2.16
CA ASP A 755 24.78 69.05 0.86
C ASP A 755 26.28 69.30 0.91
N SER A 756 26.97 69.04 -0.23
CA SER A 756 28.41 69.13 -0.40
C SER A 756 29.06 70.28 0.39
N ALA A 757 30.29 70.01 0.85
CA ALA A 757 31.09 70.92 1.67
C ALA A 757 30.93 72.33 1.23
N ASP A 758 30.59 73.19 2.19
CA ASP A 758 30.72 74.64 1.99
C ASP A 758 32.19 74.93 1.54
N SER A 759 32.45 75.02 0.25
CA SER A 759 33.67 75.51 -0.29
C SER A 759 33.68 76.96 0.12
N LEU A 760 34.59 77.27 1.06
CA LEU A 760 34.81 78.56 1.61
C LEU A 760 35.21 79.64 0.53
N PHE A 761 35.33 79.24 -0.75
CA PHE A 761 35.81 80.10 -1.86
C PHE A 761 34.91 79.99 -3.14
N GLY A 762 33.65 79.89 -3.05
CA GLY A 762 32.75 79.75 -4.22
C GLY A 762 31.72 80.87 -4.32
N SER A 763 32.13 82.11 -4.47
CA SER A 763 31.21 83.17 -4.85
C SER A 763 31.12 83.31 -6.38
N LEU A 764 29.88 83.52 -6.82
CA LEU A 764 29.53 84.03 -8.14
C LEU A 764 29.44 83.06 -9.31
N SER A 765 28.40 82.18 -9.29
CA SER A 765 27.73 81.80 -10.53
C SER A 765 26.27 81.34 -10.29
N ASN A 766 25.39 81.62 -11.26
CA ASN A 766 23.93 81.37 -11.23
C ASN A 766 23.46 79.90 -10.97
N ARG A 767 24.38 78.97 -10.68
CA ARG A 767 24.09 77.61 -10.24
C ARG A 767 23.67 77.54 -8.76
N ASN A 768 24.00 78.51 -7.94
CA ASN A 768 23.77 78.56 -6.51
C ASN A 768 22.27 78.67 -6.09
N THR A 769 21.40 79.22 -6.96
CA THR A 769 19.99 79.41 -6.60
C THR A 769 19.21 78.07 -6.48
N LYS A 770 19.47 77.06 -7.34
CA LYS A 770 18.80 75.74 -7.29
C LYS A 770 19.31 74.88 -6.12
N GLN A 771 20.63 74.96 -5.83
CA GLN A 771 21.23 74.26 -4.70
C GLN A 771 20.75 74.84 -3.36
N ASN A 772 20.67 76.20 -3.25
CA ASN A 772 20.14 76.82 -2.06
C ASN A 772 18.64 76.56 -1.83
N ALA A 773 17.84 76.40 -2.88
CA ALA A 773 16.43 76.02 -2.77
C ALA A 773 16.26 74.58 -2.26
N ARG A 774 17.09 73.66 -2.77
CA ARG A 774 17.08 72.30 -2.35
C ARG A 774 17.52 72.10 -0.88
N LYS A 775 18.60 72.80 -0.47
CA LYS A 775 19.09 72.84 0.91
C LYS A 775 18.00 73.32 1.88
N ARG A 776 17.31 74.43 1.52
CA ARG A 776 16.16 74.90 2.32
C ARG A 776 15.02 73.91 2.43
N SER A 777 14.66 73.23 1.33
CA SER A 777 13.62 72.20 1.30
C SER A 777 13.99 70.99 2.14
N MET A 778 15.26 70.56 2.08
CA MET A 778 15.77 69.46 2.94
C MET A 778 15.75 69.85 4.42
N ASP A 779 16.12 71.12 4.76
CA ASP A 779 16.06 71.59 6.14
C ASP A 779 14.62 71.68 6.66
N VAL A 780 13.65 72.00 5.81
CA VAL A 780 12.22 72.01 6.14
C VAL A 780 11.77 70.53 6.41
N LEU A 781 12.17 69.61 5.53
CA LEU A 781 11.87 68.15 5.73
C LEU A 781 12.47 67.69 7.05
N LYS A 782 13.73 67.91 7.34
CA LYS A 782 14.41 67.55 8.60
C LYS A 782 13.67 68.05 9.85
N ARG A 783 13.22 69.29 9.84
CA ARG A 783 12.48 69.89 10.96
C ARG A 783 11.15 69.18 11.18
N ARG A 784 10.41 68.87 10.10
CA ARG A 784 9.11 68.26 10.19
C ARG A 784 9.22 66.75 10.59
N LEU A 785 10.30 66.08 10.20
CA LEU A 785 10.55 64.70 10.55
C LEU A 785 10.96 64.52 12.03
N LYS A 786 11.49 65.58 12.71
CA LYS A 786 11.78 65.52 14.14
C LYS A 786 10.56 65.26 15.01
N ASP A 787 9.36 65.54 14.52
CA ASP A 787 8.12 65.25 15.22
C ASP A 787 7.74 63.73 15.14
N PHE A 788 8.48 62.96 14.32
CA PHE A 788 8.25 61.49 14.10
C PHE A 788 9.45 60.61 14.54
N SER A 789 10.52 61.20 15.05
CA SER A 789 11.73 60.47 15.50
C SER A 789 11.64 60.00 16.95
#